data_20b857fd0a90e62d17853d74b0bb9f4b
#
_entry.id   20b857fd0a90e62d17853d74b0bb9f4b
#
_cell.length_a   1.000
_cell.length_b   1.000
_cell.length_c   1.000
_cell.angle_alpha   90.00
_cell.angle_beta   90.00
_cell.angle_gamma   90.00
#
_symmetry.space_group_name_H-M   'P 1'
#
loop_
_entity.id
_entity.type
_entity.pdbx_description
1 polymer ?
#
loop_
_entity_poly.entity_id
_entity_poly.type
_entity_poly.pdbx_seq_one_letter_code
_entity_poly.pdbx_strand_id
1 'polypeptide(L)'
;MKGRFRLGAVRKFLLVAALSGPLAFGQGSATTVPGAISTATNMGSPDPTMQMGITVWLKMHDKVRFDQALEDLYDPASPTFHHWMTASDLSRYAPTDAEVRVVRNELQAHGFTITYVDANRLLIRARGTVSSVESAFHTQIQNFRRDGRTFYANVTEASLTGPAASLVEAVSGLDNLGKKPMLKRRMDVRSGKPAAGIPTATIRAGGGLPSFFTSDCFAPAPQTFTVPAGTTTLPQATYTGNHYLSDGELLSCAYSASDMQKAYGLDKVYQQGLRGEGQTIVIVDPFGSPTIQQDANTFSQLNGLPPLTADNFQTIFPLGKPDPFQDDWVLETSLDVEWAHAIAPNANIVLLVLPSEVEDQDFQFAIFYAAIHGLGSSISNSYGCFEFDVSPATLRAYDFVISVAAALGISTNYASGDSGDTGLGKPIGEASTPSDSPHATSVGGTSLGIPDGNGATVQVGWGTIENLLNFDAVVDPPAGNAFFSGGSGGGESVVFPKPFYQRNLPGRGRQQPDISAAGDPFTGGVFVFTPTGEPQQIEVIGGTSLSTPIFSAIWALANQRAGHLLGNAAPAIARMPPSAVLDVMPVSSPTNPSGVVVDANGSTAYSAADLLSPALQTRTFYSALCSFDDAAFLMDLSFGTDTSLMVTKGWDNVTGFGTPNGLEFIEAAAAQEHNHIR
;
A
#
# COMPACT_ATOMS: atom_id res chain seq x y z
N MET A 1 33.38 -63.42 15.36
CA MET A 1 34.35 -62.33 15.59
C MET A 1 33.62 -61.00 15.72
N LYS A 2 33.83 -60.34 16.80
CA LYS A 2 33.09 -59.13 17.24
C LYS A 2 33.63 -57.90 16.54
N GLY A 3 32.78 -57.13 15.81
CA GLY A 3 33.08 -55.80 15.31
C GLY A 3 32.16 -54.79 15.95
N ARG A 4 32.68 -53.92 16.82
CA ARG A 4 31.99 -52.82 17.49
C ARG A 4 31.92 -51.64 16.53
N PHE A 5 30.71 -51.13 16.28
CA PHE A 5 30.50 -49.78 15.73
C PHE A 5 30.24 -48.81 16.88
N ARG A 6 31.02 -47.72 16.88
CA ARG A 6 30.90 -46.61 17.83
C ARG A 6 29.75 -45.69 17.40
N LEU A 7 28.85 -45.40 18.34
CA LEU A 7 27.87 -44.34 18.21
C LEU A 7 28.57 -42.97 18.26
N GLY A 8 28.37 -42.18 17.25
CA GLY A 8 28.73 -40.76 17.18
C GLY A 8 27.67 -39.89 17.86
N ALA A 9 28.13 -38.81 18.44
CA ALA A 9 27.47 -37.92 19.38
C ALA A 9 26.15 -37.30 18.86
N VAL A 10 25.11 -37.45 19.64
CA VAL A 10 23.84 -36.70 19.55
C VAL A 10 24.10 -35.28 20.06
N ARG A 11 24.06 -34.29 19.15
CA ARG A 11 24.00 -32.89 19.57
C ARG A 11 22.62 -32.60 20.16
N LYS A 12 22.62 -32.25 21.43
CA LYS A 12 21.44 -31.73 22.14
C LYS A 12 21.10 -30.35 21.55
N PHE A 13 19.98 -30.25 20.86
CA PHE A 13 19.33 -28.96 20.63
C PHE A 13 18.68 -28.50 21.94
N LEU A 14 19.18 -27.43 22.51
CA LEU A 14 18.49 -26.70 23.56
C LEU A 14 17.24 -26.05 22.95
N LEU A 15 16.08 -26.55 23.32
CA LEU A 15 14.80 -25.91 23.12
C LEU A 15 14.75 -24.72 24.09
N VAL A 16 14.97 -23.50 23.60
CA VAL A 16 14.63 -22.29 24.35
C VAL A 16 13.12 -22.15 24.25
N ALA A 17 12.42 -22.58 25.29
CA ALA A 17 11.02 -22.28 25.47
C ALA A 17 10.90 -20.77 25.73
N ALA A 18 10.46 -20.02 24.73
CA ALA A 18 10.01 -18.66 24.92
C ALA A 18 8.78 -18.70 25.82
N LEU A 19 8.91 -18.21 27.04
CA LEU A 19 7.81 -17.92 27.94
C LEU A 19 7.01 -16.75 27.35
N SER A 20 5.99 -17.05 26.56
CA SER A 20 4.95 -16.10 26.21
C SER A 20 4.01 -15.91 27.41
N GLY A 21 4.42 -15.07 28.34
CA GLY A 21 3.50 -14.50 29.33
C GLY A 21 2.55 -13.53 28.60
N PRO A 22 1.29 -13.38 29.05
CA PRO A 22 0.40 -12.38 28.49
C PRO A 22 0.98 -10.99 28.77
N LEU A 23 1.39 -10.27 27.73
CA LEU A 23 1.66 -8.84 27.82
C LEU A 23 0.32 -8.17 28.16
N ALA A 24 0.16 -7.80 29.41
CA ALA A 24 -0.88 -6.89 29.83
C ALA A 24 -0.60 -5.56 29.12
N PHE A 25 -1.50 -5.13 28.24
CA PHE A 25 -1.53 -3.77 27.72
C PHE A 25 -1.88 -2.79 28.86
N GLY A 26 -0.89 -2.55 29.74
CA GLY A 26 -0.91 -1.38 30.60
C GLY A 26 -0.53 -0.18 29.75
N GLN A 27 -1.08 0.98 30.07
CA GLN A 27 -0.66 2.30 29.55
C GLN A 27 0.82 2.57 29.96
N GLY A 28 1.76 1.79 29.40
CA GLY A 28 3.18 2.09 29.44
C GLY A 28 3.47 3.15 28.39
N SER A 29 4.36 4.09 28.69
CA SER A 29 4.85 5.07 27.71
C SER A 29 5.28 4.32 26.46
N ALA A 30 4.76 4.75 25.28
CA ALA A 30 5.15 4.15 24.02
C ALA A 30 6.65 4.29 23.85
N THR A 31 7.34 3.22 23.47
CA THR A 31 8.75 3.34 23.11
C THR A 31 8.88 4.30 21.92
N THR A 32 9.87 5.18 22.00
CA THR A 32 10.20 6.14 20.95
C THR A 32 11.29 5.62 20.03
N VAL A 33 11.87 4.47 20.34
CA VAL A 33 12.98 3.87 19.58
C VAL A 33 12.43 3.03 18.43
N PRO A 34 12.85 3.30 17.17
CA PRO A 34 12.38 2.51 16.04
C PRO A 34 12.98 1.10 16.03
N GLY A 35 12.16 0.10 15.66
CA GLY A 35 12.59 -1.30 15.58
C GLY A 35 13.66 -1.54 14.50
N ALA A 36 13.67 -0.74 13.44
CA ALA A 36 14.63 -0.81 12.35
C ALA A 36 16.10 -0.78 12.79
N ILE A 37 16.43 -0.12 13.90
CA ILE A 37 17.82 -0.06 14.39
C ILE A 37 18.35 -1.43 14.80
N SER A 38 17.48 -2.38 15.15
CA SER A 38 17.87 -3.72 15.57
C SER A 38 18.50 -4.57 14.46
N THR A 39 18.20 -4.23 13.21
CA THR A 39 18.71 -4.92 12.00
C THR A 39 19.70 -4.07 11.20
N ALA A 40 19.99 -2.84 11.66
CA ALA A 40 20.88 -1.90 10.99
C ALA A 40 22.28 -1.87 11.59
N THR A 41 23.27 -1.50 10.79
CA THR A 41 24.63 -1.27 11.26
C THR A 41 24.74 0.14 11.83
N ASN A 42 25.13 0.26 13.10
CA ASN A 42 25.42 1.55 13.73
C ASN A 42 26.70 2.16 13.15
N MET A 43 26.60 3.43 12.72
CA MET A 43 27.68 4.20 12.08
C MET A 43 28.26 5.29 12.99
N GLY A 44 27.80 5.36 14.25
CA GLY A 44 28.20 6.38 15.22
C GLY A 44 27.34 7.63 15.24
N SER A 45 27.72 8.59 16.06
CA SER A 45 26.95 9.84 16.27
C SER A 45 27.01 10.74 15.03
N PRO A 46 25.92 11.41 14.67
CA PRO A 46 25.93 12.46 13.65
C PRO A 46 26.69 13.70 14.14
N ASP A 47 26.90 14.66 13.23
CA ASP A 47 27.41 16.00 13.59
C ASP A 47 26.45 16.65 14.61
N PRO A 48 26.92 17.05 15.79
CA PRO A 48 26.08 17.67 16.82
C PRO A 48 25.41 18.98 16.36
N THR A 49 25.92 19.63 15.32
CA THR A 49 25.37 20.85 14.73
C THR A 49 24.39 20.59 13.58
N MET A 50 24.25 19.35 13.13
CA MET A 50 23.29 18.97 12.08
C MET A 50 21.88 19.41 12.50
N GLN A 51 21.18 20.06 11.57
CA GLN A 51 19.82 20.55 11.81
C GLN A 51 18.79 19.40 11.69
N MET A 52 17.92 19.33 12.65
CA MET A 52 16.79 18.42 12.71
C MET A 52 15.49 19.21 12.82
N GLY A 53 14.48 18.79 12.07
CA GLY A 53 13.10 19.21 12.29
C GLY A 53 12.42 18.26 13.26
N ILE A 54 11.57 18.78 14.12
CA ILE A 54 10.69 17.97 14.98
C ILE A 54 9.27 18.49 14.93
N THR A 55 8.32 17.59 15.13
CA THR A 55 6.92 17.92 15.41
C THR A 55 6.55 17.34 16.78
N VAL A 56 6.10 18.20 17.67
CA VAL A 56 5.56 17.81 18.98
C VAL A 56 4.05 17.84 18.88
N TRP A 57 3.44 16.66 18.96
CA TRP A 57 1.99 16.49 19.03
C TRP A 57 1.54 16.70 20.47
N LEU A 58 0.57 17.57 20.67
CA LEU A 58 0.11 17.95 21.99
C LEU A 58 -1.06 17.07 22.43
N LYS A 59 -1.05 16.70 23.69
CA LYS A 59 -2.03 15.81 24.29
C LYS A 59 -3.41 16.47 24.39
N MET A 60 -4.42 15.79 23.87
CA MET A 60 -5.80 16.23 24.05
C MET A 60 -6.23 16.12 25.52
N HIS A 61 -7.01 17.08 25.96
CA HIS A 61 -7.74 16.97 27.22
C HIS A 61 -8.84 15.89 27.05
N ASP A 62 -9.05 15.08 28.08
CA ASP A 62 -10.11 14.07 28.10
C ASP A 62 -10.13 13.18 26.84
N LYS A 63 -8.92 12.64 26.47
CA LYS A 63 -8.74 11.76 25.31
C LYS A 63 -9.75 10.60 25.30
N VAL A 64 -10.05 10.02 26.49
CA VAL A 64 -11.02 8.93 26.61
C VAL A 64 -12.40 9.36 26.11
N ARG A 65 -12.83 10.59 26.43
CA ARG A 65 -14.10 11.12 25.94
C ARG A 65 -14.06 11.44 24.44
N PHE A 66 -12.91 11.90 23.93
CA PHE A 66 -12.72 12.07 22.49
C PHE A 66 -12.86 10.74 21.76
N ASP A 67 -12.18 9.68 22.23
CA ASP A 67 -12.22 8.36 21.61
C ASP A 67 -13.62 7.77 21.63
N GLN A 68 -14.33 7.90 22.76
CA GLN A 68 -15.73 7.45 22.84
C GLN A 68 -16.64 8.27 21.89
N ALA A 69 -16.47 9.58 21.82
CA ALA A 69 -17.23 10.39 20.89
C ALA A 69 -16.92 10.05 19.43
N LEU A 70 -15.67 9.70 19.12
CA LEU A 70 -15.28 9.22 17.80
C LEU A 70 -15.93 7.88 17.46
N GLU A 71 -15.92 6.90 18.38
CA GLU A 71 -16.64 5.64 18.19
C GLU A 71 -18.14 5.86 17.96
N ASP A 72 -18.77 6.77 18.73
CA ASP A 72 -20.18 7.11 18.62
C ASP A 72 -20.54 7.70 17.24
N LEU A 73 -19.60 8.43 16.59
CA LEU A 73 -19.80 8.93 15.22
C LEU A 73 -19.88 7.83 14.16
N TYR A 74 -19.35 6.64 14.45
CA TYR A 74 -19.33 5.48 13.55
C TYR A 74 -20.25 4.34 13.99
N ASP A 75 -20.95 4.47 15.14
CA ASP A 75 -21.93 3.50 15.59
C ASP A 75 -23.34 3.87 15.09
N PRO A 76 -23.95 3.06 14.17
CA PRO A 76 -25.30 3.31 13.70
C PRO A 76 -26.37 3.36 14.80
N ALA A 77 -26.10 2.82 15.99
CA ALA A 77 -27.02 2.88 17.13
C ALA A 77 -26.89 4.20 17.92
N SER A 78 -25.87 4.99 17.67
CA SER A 78 -25.61 6.25 18.35
C SER A 78 -26.48 7.38 17.80
N PRO A 79 -27.02 8.27 18.66
CA PRO A 79 -27.75 9.47 18.22
C PRO A 79 -26.83 10.48 17.52
N THR A 80 -25.51 10.33 17.62
CA THR A 80 -24.50 11.20 16.97
C THR A 80 -23.90 10.54 15.72
N PHE A 81 -24.43 9.43 15.26
CA PHE A 81 -23.95 8.75 14.04
C PHE A 81 -23.89 9.74 12.86
N HIS A 82 -22.70 9.82 12.22
CA HIS A 82 -22.37 10.74 11.12
C HIS A 82 -22.58 12.25 11.43
N HIS A 83 -22.75 12.63 12.69
CA HIS A 83 -22.75 14.05 13.09
C HIS A 83 -21.32 14.52 13.34
N TRP A 84 -20.55 14.67 12.27
CA TRP A 84 -19.11 14.95 12.32
C TRP A 84 -18.76 16.15 13.18
N MET A 85 -17.60 16.06 13.85
CA MET A 85 -17.08 17.19 14.61
C MET A 85 -16.69 18.34 13.68
N THR A 86 -16.75 19.54 14.20
CA THR A 86 -16.20 20.75 13.59
C THR A 86 -14.84 21.09 14.22
N ALA A 87 -14.08 22.00 13.60
CA ALA A 87 -12.86 22.54 14.23
C ALA A 87 -13.15 23.14 15.62
N SER A 88 -14.34 23.73 15.84
CA SER A 88 -14.78 24.22 17.14
C SER A 88 -15.00 23.10 18.16
N ASP A 89 -15.50 21.92 17.72
CA ASP A 89 -15.67 20.76 18.61
C ASP A 89 -14.32 20.19 19.01
N LEU A 90 -13.36 20.09 18.08
CA LEU A 90 -11.99 19.68 18.36
C LEU A 90 -11.33 20.60 19.39
N SER A 91 -11.62 21.91 19.35
CA SER A 91 -11.03 22.90 20.28
C SER A 91 -11.37 22.62 21.75
N ARG A 92 -12.43 21.86 22.04
CA ARG A 92 -12.82 21.46 23.41
C ARG A 92 -11.87 20.44 24.01
N TYR A 93 -11.22 19.66 23.15
CA TYR A 93 -10.23 18.66 23.54
C TYR A 93 -8.81 19.18 23.45
N ALA A 94 -8.59 20.31 22.78
CA ALA A 94 -7.26 20.88 22.57
C ALA A 94 -6.67 21.47 23.86
N PRO A 95 -5.34 21.49 24.01
CA PRO A 95 -4.65 22.21 25.09
C PRO A 95 -5.00 23.70 25.10
N THR A 96 -4.85 24.30 26.25
CA THR A 96 -4.97 25.76 26.41
C THR A 96 -3.74 26.48 25.84
N ASP A 97 -3.89 27.76 25.51
CA ASP A 97 -2.75 28.58 25.08
C ASP A 97 -1.63 28.66 26.14
N ALA A 98 -1.96 28.51 27.43
CA ALA A 98 -0.99 28.46 28.51
C ALA A 98 -0.14 27.19 28.43
N GLU A 99 -0.76 26.04 28.18
CA GLU A 99 -0.07 24.75 28.02
C GLU A 99 0.80 24.73 26.77
N VAL A 100 0.29 25.21 25.63
CA VAL A 100 1.09 25.40 24.41
C VAL A 100 2.33 26.25 24.68
N ARG A 101 2.18 27.34 25.45
CA ARG A 101 3.33 28.19 25.85
C ARG A 101 4.34 27.44 26.72
N VAL A 102 3.91 26.54 27.61
CA VAL A 102 4.82 25.71 28.42
C VAL A 102 5.72 24.88 27.53
N VAL A 103 5.13 24.10 26.58
CA VAL A 103 5.91 23.26 25.68
C VAL A 103 6.81 24.11 24.76
N ARG A 104 6.28 25.20 24.19
CA ARG A 104 7.07 26.08 23.34
C ARG A 104 8.27 26.68 24.09
N ASN A 105 8.09 27.13 25.31
CA ASN A 105 9.17 27.74 26.11
C ASN A 105 10.24 26.70 26.48
N GLU A 106 9.84 25.43 26.74
CA GLU A 106 10.76 24.34 27.00
C GLU A 106 11.62 24.06 25.77
N LEU A 107 11.02 23.96 24.57
CA LEU A 107 11.77 23.78 23.33
C LEU A 107 12.75 24.96 23.10
N GLN A 108 12.29 26.19 23.28
CA GLN A 108 13.15 27.38 23.11
C GLN A 108 14.30 27.42 24.11
N ALA A 109 14.10 26.98 25.36
CA ALA A 109 15.14 26.90 26.38
C ALA A 109 16.27 25.93 25.99
N HIS A 110 15.95 24.89 25.18
CA HIS A 110 16.90 23.92 24.62
C HIS A 110 17.43 24.33 23.24
N GLY A 111 17.22 25.58 22.79
CA GLY A 111 17.80 26.10 21.55
C GLY A 111 16.99 25.81 20.27
N PHE A 112 15.74 25.37 20.38
CA PHE A 112 14.89 25.24 19.21
C PHE A 112 14.32 26.58 18.73
N THR A 113 14.23 26.71 17.41
CA THR A 113 13.44 27.75 16.75
C THR A 113 12.07 27.18 16.42
N ILE A 114 11.02 27.81 16.92
CA ILE A 114 9.64 27.42 16.60
C ILE A 114 9.33 27.87 15.18
N THR A 115 8.96 26.93 14.30
CA THR A 115 8.64 27.20 12.89
C THR A 115 7.14 27.27 12.63
N TYR A 116 6.34 26.57 13.43
CA TYR A 116 4.88 26.58 13.31
C TYR A 116 4.21 26.23 14.65
N VAL A 117 3.11 26.86 14.94
CA VAL A 117 2.18 26.48 16.02
C VAL A 117 0.80 26.44 15.41
N ASP A 118 0.14 25.29 15.54
CA ASP A 118 -1.20 25.08 14.99
C ASP A 118 -2.26 25.96 15.69
N ALA A 119 -3.16 26.52 14.90
CA ALA A 119 -4.26 27.34 15.41
C ALA A 119 -5.22 26.55 16.32
N ASN A 120 -5.38 25.25 16.09
CA ASN A 120 -6.15 24.35 16.94
C ASN A 120 -5.38 23.85 18.17
N ARG A 121 -4.13 24.30 18.35
CA ARG A 121 -3.27 23.97 19.49
C ARG A 121 -2.92 22.49 19.67
N LEU A 122 -2.94 21.70 18.58
CA LEU A 122 -2.67 20.27 18.63
C LEU A 122 -1.24 19.90 18.27
N LEU A 123 -0.45 20.83 17.68
CA LEU A 123 0.96 20.57 17.35
C LEU A 123 1.83 21.83 17.40
N ILE A 124 3.13 21.61 17.62
CA ILE A 124 4.20 22.59 17.49
C ILE A 124 5.29 21.98 16.58
N ARG A 125 5.69 22.69 15.52
CA ARG A 125 6.87 22.34 14.73
C ARG A 125 8.04 23.24 15.13
N ALA A 126 9.22 22.64 15.22
CA ALA A 126 10.43 23.34 15.63
C ALA A 126 11.66 22.80 14.90
N ARG A 127 12.70 23.62 14.81
CA ARG A 127 14.03 23.23 14.30
C ARG A 127 15.08 23.46 15.38
N GLY A 128 15.97 22.50 15.53
CA GLY A 128 17.12 22.56 16.42
C GLY A 128 18.28 21.74 15.89
N THR A 129 19.41 21.75 16.58
CA THR A 129 20.53 20.89 16.27
C THR A 129 20.34 19.51 16.89
N VAL A 130 21.15 18.51 16.48
CA VAL A 130 21.22 17.22 17.17
C VAL A 130 21.43 17.42 18.67
N SER A 131 22.36 18.29 19.06
CA SER A 131 22.60 18.61 20.48
C SER A 131 21.35 19.18 21.18
N SER A 132 20.54 19.98 20.47
CA SER A 132 19.27 20.50 21.01
C SER A 132 18.28 19.37 21.24
N VAL A 133 18.16 18.42 20.29
CA VAL A 133 17.28 17.26 20.39
C VAL A 133 17.70 16.38 21.57
N GLU A 134 18.98 16.00 21.64
CA GLU A 134 19.51 15.16 22.71
C GLU A 134 19.33 15.79 24.10
N SER A 135 19.56 17.10 24.20
CA SER A 135 19.39 17.85 25.44
C SER A 135 17.92 17.96 25.87
N ALA A 136 17.00 18.28 24.95
CA ALA A 136 15.60 18.48 25.28
C ALA A 136 14.86 17.17 25.61
N PHE A 137 15.17 16.13 24.83
CA PHE A 137 14.45 14.85 24.92
C PHE A 137 15.21 13.78 25.70
N HIS A 138 16.36 14.09 26.27
CA HIS A 138 17.20 13.16 27.07
C HIS A 138 17.50 11.85 26.36
N THR A 139 17.73 11.93 25.07
CA THR A 139 18.03 10.76 24.19
C THR A 139 19.38 10.95 23.51
N GLN A 140 19.79 9.95 22.72
CA GLN A 140 20.97 10.00 21.87
C GLN A 140 20.57 9.68 20.45
N ILE A 141 21.05 10.47 19.50
CA ILE A 141 20.85 10.28 18.07
C ILE A 141 22.10 9.60 17.49
N GLN A 142 21.89 8.56 16.69
CA GLN A 142 22.96 7.87 15.98
C GLN A 142 22.61 7.62 14.52
N ASN A 143 23.64 7.55 13.69
CA ASN A 143 23.51 7.17 12.28
C ASN A 143 23.53 5.65 12.14
N PHE A 144 22.73 5.15 11.22
CA PHE A 144 22.62 3.73 10.90
C PHE A 144 22.69 3.52 9.40
N ARG A 145 23.08 2.30 8.99
CA ARG A 145 23.02 1.84 7.60
C ARG A 145 22.27 0.52 7.52
N ARG A 146 21.26 0.46 6.63
CA ARG A 146 20.51 -0.76 6.29
C ARG A 146 20.18 -0.72 4.80
N ASP A 147 20.36 -1.81 4.09
CA ASP A 147 20.00 -1.97 2.67
C ASP A 147 20.53 -0.83 1.76
N GLY A 148 21.78 -0.41 2.01
CA GLY A 148 22.45 0.66 1.25
C GLY A 148 22.04 2.09 1.63
N ARG A 149 20.98 2.29 2.43
CA ARG A 149 20.54 3.60 2.92
C ARG A 149 21.16 3.94 4.26
N THR A 150 21.44 5.22 4.45
CA THR A 150 21.88 5.77 5.74
C THR A 150 20.72 6.60 6.31
N PHE A 151 20.43 6.42 7.59
CA PHE A 151 19.42 7.18 8.33
C PHE A 151 19.94 7.47 9.74
N TYR A 152 19.33 8.45 10.42
CA TYR A 152 19.53 8.66 11.85
C TYR A 152 18.32 8.18 12.64
N ALA A 153 18.55 7.81 13.90
CA ALA A 153 17.47 7.48 14.83
C ALA A 153 17.93 7.69 16.28
N ASN A 154 16.98 7.93 17.18
CA ASN A 154 17.24 7.85 18.61
C ASN A 154 17.43 6.41 19.06
N VAL A 155 18.38 6.20 20.00
CA VAL A 155 18.74 4.87 20.50
C VAL A 155 18.28 4.62 21.95
N THR A 156 17.75 5.64 22.60
CA THR A 156 17.16 5.59 23.94
C THR A 156 15.81 6.28 23.93
N GLU A 157 14.97 5.95 24.90
CA GLU A 157 13.68 6.61 25.07
C GLU A 157 13.81 8.12 25.10
N ALA A 158 12.95 8.80 24.36
CA ALA A 158 12.92 10.26 24.25
C ALA A 158 11.72 10.83 24.98
N SER A 159 11.93 11.79 25.86
CA SER A 159 10.87 12.49 26.58
C SER A 159 11.30 13.86 27.02
N LEU A 160 10.40 14.84 26.94
CA LEU A 160 10.58 16.10 27.64
C LEU A 160 10.51 15.91 29.17
N THR A 161 10.99 16.87 29.91
CA THR A 161 10.92 16.85 31.38
C THR A 161 10.00 17.95 31.94
N GLY A 162 9.81 17.93 33.25
CA GLY A 162 9.01 18.94 33.93
C GLY A 162 7.55 18.99 33.47
N PRO A 163 6.92 20.17 33.56
CA PRO A 163 5.51 20.33 33.18
C PRO A 163 5.20 20.05 31.72
N ALA A 164 6.16 20.23 30.81
CA ALA A 164 5.98 19.99 29.38
C ALA A 164 5.75 18.50 29.06
N ALA A 165 6.38 17.59 29.80
CA ALA A 165 6.26 16.15 29.58
C ALA A 165 4.82 15.63 29.61
N SER A 166 3.99 16.17 30.51
CA SER A 166 2.59 15.76 30.66
C SER A 166 1.67 16.25 29.56
N LEU A 167 2.13 17.22 28.75
CA LEU A 167 1.38 17.90 27.69
C LEU A 167 1.67 17.32 26.30
N VAL A 168 2.63 16.40 26.17
CA VAL A 168 3.04 15.82 24.89
C VAL A 168 2.44 14.44 24.70
N GLU A 169 1.79 14.24 23.56
CA GLU A 169 1.28 12.94 23.10
C GLU A 169 2.39 12.13 22.42
N ALA A 170 3.07 12.77 21.46
CA ALA A 170 4.16 12.15 20.72
C ALA A 170 5.14 13.20 20.17
N VAL A 171 6.34 12.76 19.84
CA VAL A 171 7.35 13.55 19.13
C VAL A 171 7.76 12.80 17.88
N SER A 172 7.68 13.46 16.73
CA SER A 172 8.12 12.94 15.42
C SER A 172 9.34 13.71 14.93
N GLY A 173 10.17 13.09 14.09
CA GLY A 173 11.42 13.65 13.58
C GLY A 173 12.65 13.23 14.37
N LEU A 174 12.52 12.24 15.27
CA LEU A 174 13.64 11.63 16.00
C LEU A 174 14.38 10.58 15.18
N ASP A 175 13.80 10.17 14.06
CA ASP A 175 14.41 9.35 13.01
C ASP A 175 14.00 9.89 11.64
N ASN A 176 14.73 9.45 10.60
CA ASN A 176 14.44 9.74 9.20
C ASN A 176 14.41 8.47 8.35
N LEU A 177 13.75 7.45 8.85
CA LEU A 177 13.52 6.20 8.13
C LEU A 177 12.65 6.40 6.89
N GLY A 178 11.59 7.19 7.03
CA GLY A 178 10.70 7.61 5.96
C GLY A 178 9.74 6.54 5.45
N LYS A 179 9.07 6.88 4.38
CA LYS A 179 8.13 6.05 3.66
C LYS A 179 8.62 5.80 2.24
N LYS A 180 8.08 4.76 1.61
CA LYS A 180 8.34 4.46 0.20
C LYS A 180 7.01 4.39 -0.54
N PRO A 181 7.01 4.72 -1.84
CA PRO A 181 5.85 4.45 -2.67
C PRO A 181 5.55 2.95 -2.71
N MET A 182 4.28 2.60 -2.73
CA MET A 182 3.78 1.22 -2.79
C MET A 182 3.35 0.90 -4.22
N LEU A 183 4.26 1.14 -5.17
CA LEU A 183 4.08 0.84 -6.60
C LEU A 183 4.94 -0.35 -7.02
N LYS A 184 4.45 -1.08 -8.02
CA LYS A 184 5.18 -2.17 -8.66
C LYS A 184 5.18 -2.00 -10.16
N ARG A 185 6.37 -1.97 -10.74
CA ARG A 185 6.60 -2.04 -12.17
C ARG A 185 6.84 -3.49 -12.59
N ARG A 186 6.44 -3.83 -13.79
CA ARG A 186 6.88 -5.08 -14.41
C ARG A 186 8.38 -5.06 -14.61
N MET A 187 9.02 -6.19 -14.35
CA MET A 187 10.45 -6.34 -14.58
C MET A 187 10.67 -7.02 -15.94
N ASP A 188 11.65 -6.54 -16.69
CA ASP A 188 12.16 -7.26 -17.85
C ASP A 188 12.94 -8.47 -17.34
N VAL A 189 12.45 -9.66 -17.65
CA VAL A 189 12.99 -10.92 -17.14
C VAL A 189 14.44 -11.20 -17.56
N ARG A 190 14.91 -10.57 -18.64
CA ARG A 190 16.27 -10.75 -19.16
C ARG A 190 17.27 -9.81 -18.49
N SER A 191 16.89 -8.57 -18.32
CA SER A 191 17.77 -7.54 -17.76
C SER A 191 17.66 -7.41 -16.24
N GLY A 192 16.56 -7.91 -15.63
CA GLY A 192 16.25 -7.70 -14.22
C GLY A 192 16.01 -6.22 -13.87
N LYS A 193 15.71 -5.39 -14.88
CA LYS A 193 15.37 -3.98 -14.74
C LYS A 193 13.88 -3.77 -14.98
N PRO A 194 13.30 -2.66 -14.52
CA PRO A 194 11.94 -2.29 -14.92
C PRO A 194 11.79 -2.30 -16.44
N ALA A 195 10.66 -2.79 -16.94
CA ALA A 195 10.33 -2.76 -18.36
C ALA A 195 10.36 -1.30 -18.86
N ALA A 196 10.86 -1.10 -20.07
CA ALA A 196 10.93 0.25 -20.63
C ALA A 196 9.54 0.76 -21.00
N GLY A 197 9.24 2.00 -20.62
CA GLY A 197 8.04 2.69 -21.08
C GLY A 197 8.08 2.98 -22.58
N ILE A 198 6.91 3.16 -23.17
CA ILE A 198 6.75 3.48 -24.59
C ILE A 198 6.60 4.99 -24.73
N PRO A 199 7.47 5.67 -25.53
CA PRO A 199 7.32 7.11 -25.74
C PRO A 199 5.95 7.45 -26.33
N THR A 200 5.19 8.36 -25.69
CA THR A 200 3.87 8.78 -26.16
C THR A 200 3.91 9.42 -27.55
N ALA A 201 5.03 10.00 -27.96
CA ALA A 201 5.25 10.54 -29.30
C ALA A 201 5.17 9.47 -30.41
N THR A 202 5.28 8.19 -30.09
CA THR A 202 5.09 7.08 -31.04
C THR A 202 3.62 6.75 -31.27
N ILE A 203 2.72 7.24 -30.41
CA ILE A 203 1.28 7.05 -30.52
C ILE A 203 0.74 8.10 -31.50
N ARG A 204 -0.08 7.68 -32.46
CA ARG A 204 -0.67 8.60 -33.46
C ARG A 204 -1.52 9.65 -32.76
N ALA A 205 -1.36 10.91 -33.12
CA ALA A 205 -2.18 12.01 -32.62
C ALA A 205 -3.68 11.72 -32.86
N GLY A 206 -4.48 11.75 -31.81
CA GLY A 206 -5.91 11.42 -31.83
C GLY A 206 -6.22 9.91 -31.84
N GLY A 207 -5.21 9.04 -31.69
CA GLY A 207 -5.38 7.61 -31.40
C GLY A 207 -5.65 7.38 -29.91
N GLY A 208 -6.44 6.34 -29.59
CA GLY A 208 -6.53 5.80 -28.23
C GLY A 208 -5.25 5.06 -27.83
N LEU A 209 -5.33 4.27 -26.77
CA LEU A 209 -4.24 3.41 -26.34
C LEU A 209 -3.73 2.51 -27.49
N PRO A 210 -2.42 2.21 -27.53
CA PRO A 210 -1.87 1.27 -28.50
C PRO A 210 -2.62 -0.06 -28.49
N SER A 211 -2.88 -0.63 -29.65
CA SER A 211 -3.72 -1.83 -29.81
C SER A 211 -3.12 -3.11 -29.18
N PHE A 212 -1.85 -3.08 -28.80
CA PHE A 212 -1.22 -4.20 -28.09
C PHE A 212 -1.52 -4.17 -26.58
N PHE A 213 -1.98 -3.03 -26.01
CA PHE A 213 -2.53 -3.03 -24.67
C PHE A 213 -3.96 -3.59 -24.69
N THR A 214 -4.21 -4.60 -23.91
CA THR A 214 -5.51 -5.27 -23.81
C THR A 214 -5.80 -5.71 -22.39
N SER A 215 -7.07 -5.72 -22.02
CA SER A 215 -7.54 -6.35 -20.79
C SER A 215 -7.66 -7.88 -20.92
N ASP A 216 -7.49 -8.43 -22.11
CA ASP A 216 -7.43 -9.87 -22.34
C ASP A 216 -6.04 -10.38 -21.92
N CYS A 217 -5.92 -10.80 -20.67
CA CYS A 217 -4.66 -11.24 -20.07
C CYS A 217 -4.32 -12.70 -20.38
N PHE A 218 -5.29 -13.52 -20.80
CA PHE A 218 -5.13 -14.95 -20.96
C PHE A 218 -5.74 -15.45 -22.27
N ALA A 219 -5.05 -16.39 -22.92
CA ALA A 219 -5.61 -17.08 -24.07
C ALA A 219 -6.84 -17.92 -23.66
N PRO A 220 -7.83 -18.07 -24.54
CA PRO A 220 -9.07 -18.80 -24.24
C PRO A 220 -8.88 -20.32 -24.02
N ALA A 221 -7.71 -20.86 -24.36
CA ALA A 221 -7.38 -22.26 -24.16
C ALA A 221 -5.87 -22.43 -23.87
N PRO A 222 -5.49 -23.52 -23.18
CA PRO A 222 -4.09 -23.87 -22.98
C PRO A 222 -3.33 -23.96 -24.30
N GLN A 223 -2.06 -23.57 -24.29
CA GLN A 223 -1.16 -23.60 -25.45
C GLN A 223 0.09 -24.41 -25.14
N THR A 224 0.78 -24.80 -26.20
CA THR A 224 2.02 -25.59 -26.15
C THR A 224 3.17 -24.77 -26.73
N PHE A 225 4.24 -24.64 -25.97
CA PHE A 225 5.45 -23.95 -26.33
C PHE A 225 6.62 -24.92 -26.40
N THR A 226 7.43 -24.82 -27.44
CA THR A 226 8.67 -25.60 -27.57
C THR A 226 9.86 -24.66 -27.42
N VAL A 227 10.64 -24.89 -26.38
CA VAL A 227 11.92 -24.22 -26.18
C VAL A 227 13.00 -25.05 -26.86
N PRO A 228 13.70 -24.53 -27.89
CA PRO A 228 14.71 -25.29 -28.62
C PRO A 228 15.91 -25.61 -27.72
N ALA A 229 16.64 -26.66 -28.05
CA ALA A 229 17.90 -26.96 -27.40
C ALA A 229 18.90 -25.80 -27.58
N GLY A 230 19.51 -25.35 -26.49
CA GLY A 230 20.57 -24.37 -26.55
C GLY A 230 21.84 -24.90 -27.20
N THR A 231 22.72 -23.99 -27.61
CA THR A 231 23.98 -24.32 -28.33
C THR A 231 24.99 -25.08 -27.47
N THR A 232 24.80 -25.15 -26.16
CA THR A 232 25.79 -25.78 -25.27
C THR A 232 25.26 -26.92 -24.41
N THR A 233 24.20 -26.74 -23.63
CA THR A 233 23.78 -27.75 -22.64
C THR A 233 22.29 -27.81 -22.38
N LEU A 234 21.51 -26.87 -22.89
CA LEU A 234 20.05 -26.86 -22.64
C LEU A 234 19.34 -27.90 -23.47
N PRO A 235 18.57 -28.83 -22.87
CA PRO A 235 17.76 -29.77 -23.61
C PRO A 235 16.60 -29.05 -24.29
N GLN A 236 16.03 -29.69 -25.33
CA GLN A 236 14.77 -29.26 -25.89
C GLN A 236 13.65 -29.56 -24.90
N ALA A 237 12.79 -28.58 -24.66
CA ALA A 237 11.65 -28.73 -23.77
C ALA A 237 10.36 -28.29 -24.46
N THR A 238 9.27 -28.98 -24.16
CA THR A 238 7.92 -28.63 -24.62
C THR A 238 7.03 -28.51 -23.38
N TYR A 239 6.43 -27.34 -23.17
CA TYR A 239 5.55 -27.06 -22.04
C TYR A 239 4.14 -26.77 -22.56
N THR A 240 3.13 -27.24 -21.83
CA THR A 240 1.72 -27.02 -22.13
C THR A 240 1.02 -26.50 -20.89
N GLY A 241 0.26 -25.43 -21.02
CA GLY A 241 -0.48 -24.81 -19.91
C GLY A 241 -1.36 -23.65 -20.36
N ASN A 242 -2.05 -23.03 -19.42
CA ASN A 242 -2.72 -21.76 -19.66
C ASN A 242 -1.68 -20.76 -20.20
N HIS A 243 -2.10 -19.86 -21.05
CA HIS A 243 -1.19 -18.91 -21.66
C HIS A 243 -1.52 -17.48 -21.23
N TYR A 244 -0.56 -16.81 -20.57
CA TYR A 244 -0.59 -15.37 -20.33
C TYR A 244 -0.08 -14.67 -21.58
N LEU A 245 -0.87 -13.72 -22.09
CA LEU A 245 -0.59 -13.06 -23.37
C LEU A 245 0.62 -12.13 -23.28
N SER A 246 1.45 -12.20 -24.33
CA SER A 246 2.58 -11.30 -24.53
C SER A 246 2.70 -10.99 -26.02
N ASP A 247 3.20 -9.81 -26.37
CA ASP A 247 3.51 -9.40 -27.74
C ASP A 247 5.02 -9.22 -27.88
N GLY A 248 5.69 -10.32 -28.28
CA GLY A 248 7.15 -10.35 -28.36
C GLY A 248 7.81 -10.11 -26.99
N GLU A 249 8.47 -8.98 -26.84
CA GLU A 249 9.13 -8.58 -25.59
C GLU A 249 8.19 -7.91 -24.57
N LEU A 250 6.97 -7.55 -25.00
CA LEU A 250 6.03 -6.81 -24.17
C LEU A 250 4.93 -7.72 -23.61
N LEU A 251 4.64 -7.56 -22.34
CA LEU A 251 3.45 -8.11 -21.72
C LEU A 251 2.26 -7.24 -22.10
N SER A 252 1.31 -7.79 -22.86
CA SER A 252 0.21 -7.00 -23.43
C SER A 252 -0.95 -6.76 -22.46
N CYS A 253 -1.07 -7.58 -21.40
CA CYS A 253 -2.13 -7.39 -20.42
C CYS A 253 -2.02 -6.04 -19.72
N ALA A 254 -3.01 -5.18 -19.91
CA ALA A 254 -3.08 -3.83 -19.37
C ALA A 254 -4.51 -3.32 -19.38
N TYR A 255 -4.94 -2.69 -18.31
CA TYR A 255 -6.27 -2.12 -18.19
C TYR A 255 -6.26 -0.63 -18.53
N SER A 256 -7.15 -0.23 -19.46
CA SER A 256 -7.53 1.17 -19.66
C SER A 256 -8.45 1.66 -18.55
N ALA A 257 -8.69 2.97 -18.49
CA ALA A 257 -9.69 3.53 -17.58
C ALA A 257 -11.07 2.88 -17.77
N SER A 258 -11.50 2.67 -19.04
CA SER A 258 -12.80 2.05 -19.33
C SER A 258 -12.87 0.57 -18.93
N ASP A 259 -11.77 -0.18 -19.06
CA ASP A 259 -11.72 -1.57 -18.61
C ASP A 259 -11.85 -1.66 -17.09
N MET A 260 -11.12 -0.81 -16.37
CA MET A 260 -11.17 -0.77 -14.90
C MET A 260 -12.53 -0.30 -14.40
N GLN A 261 -13.11 0.73 -15.01
CA GLN A 261 -14.48 1.19 -14.71
C GLN A 261 -15.49 0.05 -14.88
N LYS A 262 -15.36 -0.73 -15.94
CA LYS A 262 -16.23 -1.88 -16.23
C LYS A 262 -16.03 -3.02 -15.23
N ALA A 263 -14.77 -3.32 -14.88
CA ALA A 263 -14.43 -4.37 -13.91
C ALA A 263 -15.07 -4.10 -12.54
N TYR A 264 -15.17 -2.83 -12.14
CA TYR A 264 -15.83 -2.41 -10.90
C TYR A 264 -17.32 -2.05 -11.07
N GLY A 265 -17.93 -2.32 -12.22
CA GLY A 265 -19.37 -2.10 -12.45
C GLY A 265 -19.80 -0.63 -12.40
N LEU A 266 -18.89 0.31 -12.71
CA LEU A 266 -19.14 1.75 -12.61
C LEU A 266 -20.01 2.29 -13.74
N ASP A 267 -20.24 1.53 -14.81
CA ASP A 267 -21.15 1.92 -15.90
C ASP A 267 -22.54 2.31 -15.37
N LYS A 268 -23.09 1.51 -14.45
CA LYS A 268 -24.39 1.78 -13.82
C LYS A 268 -24.35 3.01 -12.91
N VAL A 269 -23.22 3.27 -12.26
CA VAL A 269 -22.99 4.43 -11.41
C VAL A 269 -23.00 5.70 -12.26
N TYR A 270 -22.27 5.70 -13.38
CA TYR A 270 -22.21 6.84 -14.29
C TYR A 270 -23.54 7.11 -15.01
N GLN A 271 -24.34 6.07 -15.28
CA GLN A 271 -25.70 6.23 -15.81
C GLN A 271 -26.62 6.97 -14.86
N GLN A 272 -26.33 6.97 -13.55
CA GLN A 272 -27.07 7.75 -12.55
C GLN A 272 -26.52 9.17 -12.35
N GLY A 273 -25.52 9.58 -13.14
CA GLY A 273 -24.89 10.89 -13.03
C GLY A 273 -23.89 11.00 -11.88
N LEU A 274 -23.46 9.88 -11.29
CA LEU A 274 -22.49 9.86 -10.21
C LEU A 274 -21.08 9.71 -10.81
N ARG A 275 -20.36 10.83 -10.98
CA ARG A 275 -19.02 10.89 -11.57
C ARG A 275 -18.02 11.63 -10.70
N GLY A 276 -18.42 12.03 -9.47
CA GLY A 276 -17.59 12.72 -8.50
C GLY A 276 -17.84 14.23 -8.40
N GLU A 277 -18.88 14.76 -9.07
CA GLU A 277 -19.22 16.19 -8.98
C GLU A 277 -19.40 16.64 -7.52
N GLY A 278 -18.73 17.72 -7.16
CA GLY A 278 -18.77 18.30 -5.82
C GLY A 278 -17.93 17.56 -4.78
N GLN A 279 -17.25 16.47 -5.17
CA GLN A 279 -16.28 15.78 -4.34
C GLN A 279 -14.86 16.25 -4.62
N THR A 280 -14.00 16.15 -3.61
CA THR A 280 -12.57 16.37 -3.75
C THR A 280 -11.81 15.18 -3.18
N ILE A 281 -10.88 14.63 -3.96
CA ILE A 281 -9.93 13.60 -3.55
C ILE A 281 -8.60 14.30 -3.28
N VAL A 282 -8.06 14.12 -2.09
CA VAL A 282 -6.75 14.62 -1.71
C VAL A 282 -5.74 13.50 -1.91
N ILE A 283 -4.62 13.78 -2.58
CA ILE A 283 -3.49 12.87 -2.76
C ILE A 283 -2.30 13.47 -2.00
N VAL A 284 -1.56 12.66 -1.28
CA VAL A 284 -0.40 13.10 -0.49
C VAL A 284 0.84 12.38 -0.98
N ASP A 285 1.74 13.11 -1.66
CA ASP A 285 2.98 12.58 -2.21
C ASP A 285 4.19 13.46 -1.88
N PRO A 286 5.33 12.86 -1.51
CA PRO A 286 6.61 13.55 -1.55
C PRO A 286 7.01 13.95 -2.97
N PHE A 287 7.73 15.04 -3.08
CA PHE A 287 8.33 15.59 -4.31
C PHE A 287 7.33 15.93 -5.43
N GLY A 288 6.29 15.10 -5.65
CA GLY A 288 5.34 15.28 -6.75
C GLY A 288 5.98 15.06 -8.14
N SER A 289 5.29 15.53 -9.19
CA SER A 289 5.82 15.54 -10.56
C SER A 289 5.70 16.94 -11.15
N PRO A 290 6.77 17.45 -11.81
CA PRO A 290 6.72 18.77 -12.44
C PRO A 290 5.80 18.82 -13.67
N THR A 291 5.50 17.67 -14.25
CA THR A 291 4.71 17.50 -15.48
C THR A 291 3.32 16.91 -15.22
N ILE A 292 2.93 16.70 -13.96
CA ILE A 292 1.72 15.95 -13.59
C ILE A 292 0.45 16.37 -14.34
N GLN A 293 0.20 17.67 -14.50
CA GLN A 293 -0.99 18.11 -15.22
C GLN A 293 -0.93 17.79 -16.71
N GLN A 294 0.27 17.83 -17.31
CA GLN A 294 0.47 17.46 -18.73
C GLN A 294 0.31 15.95 -18.89
N ASP A 295 0.91 15.15 -18.00
CA ASP A 295 0.87 13.69 -18.06
C ASP A 295 -0.56 13.18 -17.88
N ALA A 296 -1.25 13.66 -16.86
CA ALA A 296 -2.66 13.31 -16.60
C ALA A 296 -3.60 13.75 -17.72
N ASN A 297 -3.32 14.86 -18.42
CA ASN A 297 -4.10 15.27 -19.57
C ASN A 297 -3.83 14.41 -20.82
N THR A 298 -2.60 13.92 -20.99
CA THR A 298 -2.29 12.92 -22.02
C THR A 298 -3.00 11.60 -21.71
N PHE A 299 -2.94 11.14 -20.47
CA PHE A 299 -3.69 9.97 -20.00
C PHE A 299 -5.19 10.13 -20.24
N SER A 300 -5.76 11.28 -19.89
CA SER A 300 -7.18 11.58 -20.09
C SER A 300 -7.57 11.54 -21.58
N GLN A 301 -6.74 12.10 -22.45
CA GLN A 301 -6.96 12.06 -23.91
C GLN A 301 -6.95 10.63 -24.44
N LEU A 302 -5.99 9.80 -24.00
CA LEU A 302 -5.87 8.40 -24.43
C LEU A 302 -7.04 7.54 -23.97
N ASN A 303 -7.64 7.88 -22.82
CA ASN A 303 -8.73 7.14 -22.18
C ASN A 303 -10.12 7.77 -22.41
N GLY A 304 -10.22 8.87 -23.16
CA GLY A 304 -11.51 9.54 -23.41
C GLY A 304 -12.13 10.21 -22.18
N LEU A 305 -11.30 10.61 -21.22
CA LEU A 305 -11.70 11.30 -19.99
C LEU A 305 -11.72 12.84 -20.18
N PRO A 306 -12.45 13.59 -19.36
CA PRO A 306 -12.34 15.04 -19.34
C PRO A 306 -10.94 15.47 -18.88
N PRO A 307 -10.43 16.65 -19.33
CA PRO A 307 -9.12 17.12 -18.90
C PRO A 307 -9.12 17.63 -17.46
N LEU A 308 -7.97 17.53 -16.79
CA LEU A 308 -7.67 18.26 -15.57
C LEU A 308 -7.29 19.70 -15.89
N THR A 309 -7.98 20.65 -15.25
CA THR A 309 -7.81 22.10 -15.44
C THR A 309 -7.56 22.78 -14.09
N ALA A 310 -7.27 24.07 -14.10
CA ALA A 310 -7.14 24.83 -12.85
C ALA A 310 -8.44 24.89 -12.01
N ASP A 311 -9.58 24.52 -12.59
CA ASP A 311 -10.87 24.52 -11.87
C ASP A 311 -11.08 23.24 -11.05
N ASN A 312 -10.44 22.12 -11.46
CA ASN A 312 -10.63 20.80 -10.85
C ASN A 312 -9.33 20.10 -10.42
N PHE A 313 -8.17 20.75 -10.61
CA PHE A 313 -6.87 20.24 -10.20
C PHE A 313 -6.03 21.33 -9.53
N GLN A 314 -5.54 21.05 -8.31
CA GLN A 314 -4.69 21.98 -7.57
C GLN A 314 -3.52 21.24 -6.92
N THR A 315 -2.31 21.79 -7.03
CA THR A 315 -1.15 21.36 -6.27
C THR A 315 -0.88 22.33 -5.13
N ILE A 316 -0.77 21.82 -3.92
CA ILE A 316 -0.47 22.58 -2.69
C ILE A 316 0.85 22.10 -2.09
N PHE A 317 1.70 23.01 -1.68
CA PHE A 317 2.98 22.78 -1.03
C PHE A 317 2.94 23.27 0.41
N PRO A 318 2.33 22.52 1.35
CA PRO A 318 2.09 23.03 2.72
C PRO A 318 3.38 23.28 3.51
N LEU A 319 4.50 22.70 3.09
CA LEU A 319 5.82 22.80 3.70
C LEU A 319 6.88 23.43 2.79
N GLY A 320 6.47 23.97 1.64
CA GLY A 320 7.35 24.50 0.60
C GLY A 320 7.59 23.51 -0.53
N LYS A 321 8.03 24.03 -1.66
CA LYS A 321 8.32 23.19 -2.85
C LYS A 321 9.56 22.33 -2.61
N PRO A 322 9.53 21.06 -3.04
CA PRO A 322 10.71 20.21 -3.07
C PRO A 322 11.71 20.67 -4.14
N ASP A 323 13.00 20.35 -3.91
CA ASP A 323 14.07 20.50 -4.89
C ASP A 323 15.19 19.52 -4.50
N PRO A 324 15.57 18.55 -5.32
CA PRO A 324 15.00 18.18 -6.65
C PRO A 324 13.77 17.26 -6.57
N PHE A 325 13.12 17.01 -7.72
CA PHE A 325 12.16 15.91 -7.89
C PHE A 325 12.89 14.56 -7.92
N GLN A 326 12.18 13.47 -7.56
CA GLN A 326 12.71 12.09 -7.59
C GLN A 326 11.84 11.21 -8.47
N ASP A 327 12.47 10.43 -9.37
CA ASP A 327 11.75 9.67 -10.41
C ASP A 327 10.76 8.66 -9.85
N ASP A 328 11.07 7.95 -8.76
CA ASP A 328 10.13 7.01 -8.13
C ASP A 328 8.85 7.70 -7.67
N TRP A 329 8.93 8.93 -7.19
CA TRP A 329 7.78 9.73 -6.79
C TRP A 329 7.09 10.44 -7.95
N VAL A 330 7.79 10.68 -9.05
CA VAL A 330 7.16 11.11 -10.32
C VAL A 330 6.21 10.02 -10.82
N LEU A 331 6.64 8.75 -10.76
CA LEU A 331 5.81 7.60 -11.12
C LEU A 331 4.58 7.48 -10.21
N GLU A 332 4.80 7.54 -8.89
CA GLU A 332 3.72 7.43 -7.89
C GLU A 332 2.67 8.52 -8.07
N THR A 333 3.13 9.78 -8.15
CA THR A 333 2.22 10.93 -8.33
C THR A 333 1.40 10.83 -9.61
N SER A 334 2.01 10.38 -10.72
CA SER A 334 1.28 10.19 -11.98
C SER A 334 0.23 9.09 -11.86
N LEU A 335 0.59 7.96 -11.26
CA LEU A 335 -0.31 6.85 -10.97
C LEU A 335 -1.52 7.28 -10.15
N ASP A 336 -1.28 7.95 -9.03
CA ASP A 336 -2.30 8.34 -8.07
C ASP A 336 -3.31 9.33 -8.65
N VAL A 337 -2.81 10.38 -9.30
CA VAL A 337 -3.65 11.41 -9.92
C VAL A 337 -4.48 10.84 -11.07
N GLU A 338 -3.85 10.05 -11.95
CA GLU A 338 -4.50 9.51 -13.14
C GLU A 338 -5.60 8.50 -12.79
N TRP A 339 -5.34 7.59 -11.83
CA TRP A 339 -6.32 6.58 -11.47
C TRP A 339 -7.42 7.09 -10.56
N ALA A 340 -7.15 8.08 -9.70
CA ALA A 340 -8.23 8.80 -9.01
C ALA A 340 -9.15 9.50 -10.01
N HIS A 341 -8.58 10.17 -11.01
CA HIS A 341 -9.33 10.83 -12.09
C HIS A 341 -10.05 9.84 -13.01
N ALA A 342 -9.44 8.69 -13.32
CA ALA A 342 -10.07 7.65 -14.14
C ALA A 342 -11.38 7.13 -13.55
N ILE A 343 -11.44 7.00 -12.23
CA ILE A 343 -12.60 6.41 -11.52
C ILE A 343 -13.64 7.48 -11.15
N ALA A 344 -13.23 8.67 -10.79
CA ALA A 344 -14.13 9.79 -10.47
C ALA A 344 -13.82 11.00 -11.36
N PRO A 345 -14.16 10.93 -12.68
CA PRO A 345 -13.65 11.87 -13.69
C PRO A 345 -14.11 13.32 -13.52
N ASN A 346 -15.13 13.59 -12.71
CA ASN A 346 -15.64 14.92 -12.42
C ASN A 346 -15.38 15.36 -10.97
N ALA A 347 -14.63 14.58 -10.20
CA ALA A 347 -14.14 15.02 -8.89
C ALA A 347 -13.00 16.03 -9.04
N ASN A 348 -12.88 16.90 -8.06
CA ASN A 348 -11.68 17.72 -7.90
C ASN A 348 -10.54 16.86 -7.34
N ILE A 349 -9.32 17.15 -7.73
CA ILE A 349 -8.11 16.55 -7.16
C ILE A 349 -7.25 17.63 -6.54
N VAL A 350 -6.87 17.44 -5.29
CA VAL A 350 -5.88 18.26 -4.58
C VAL A 350 -4.65 17.41 -4.30
N LEU A 351 -3.54 17.74 -4.95
CA LEU A 351 -2.25 17.11 -4.72
C LEU A 351 -1.48 17.89 -3.66
N LEU A 352 -1.29 17.30 -2.48
CA LEU A 352 -0.43 17.82 -1.42
C LEU A 352 0.98 17.27 -1.60
N VAL A 353 1.92 18.14 -1.94
CA VAL A 353 3.31 17.77 -2.20
C VAL A 353 4.18 18.07 -0.99
N LEU A 354 4.90 17.04 -0.52
CA LEU A 354 5.83 17.11 0.59
C LEU A 354 7.27 17.30 0.10
N PRO A 355 8.13 17.98 0.89
CA PRO A 355 9.52 18.22 0.50
C PRO A 355 10.43 17.00 0.68
N SER A 356 9.98 15.95 1.38
CA SER A 356 10.82 14.81 1.76
C SER A 356 10.01 13.52 1.91
N GLU A 357 10.62 12.40 1.54
CA GLU A 357 10.10 11.04 1.79
C GLU A 357 10.57 10.45 3.12
N VAL A 358 11.57 11.06 3.77
CA VAL A 358 12.23 10.49 4.95
C VAL A 358 11.76 11.08 6.27
N GLU A 359 10.89 12.07 6.24
CA GLU A 359 10.41 12.78 7.43
C GLU A 359 8.95 12.40 7.74
N ASP A 360 8.73 11.41 8.59
CA ASP A 360 7.38 10.99 9.02
C ASP A 360 6.50 12.15 9.50
N GLN A 361 7.10 13.12 10.15
CA GLN A 361 6.42 14.33 10.60
C GLN A 361 5.80 15.18 9.48
N ASP A 362 6.34 15.10 8.27
CA ASP A 362 5.81 15.84 7.11
C ASP A 362 4.55 15.17 6.56
N PHE A 363 4.55 13.83 6.48
CA PHE A 363 3.35 13.06 6.13
C PHE A 363 2.23 13.26 7.15
N GLN A 364 2.54 13.15 8.45
CA GLN A 364 1.58 13.39 9.52
C GLN A 364 0.99 14.80 9.44
N PHE A 365 1.85 15.80 9.18
CA PHE A 365 1.41 17.18 9.01
C PHE A 365 0.49 17.34 7.80
N ALA A 366 0.76 16.68 6.67
CA ALA A 366 -0.09 16.76 5.47
C ALA A 366 -1.50 16.21 5.72
N ILE A 367 -1.62 15.06 6.38
CA ILE A 367 -2.92 14.49 6.76
C ILE A 367 -3.67 15.44 7.67
N PHE A 368 -3.00 15.93 8.70
CA PHE A 368 -3.58 16.91 9.63
C PHE A 368 -4.01 18.20 8.91
N TYR A 369 -3.15 18.73 8.03
CA TYR A 369 -3.43 19.91 7.23
C TYR A 369 -4.65 19.71 6.33
N ALA A 370 -4.71 18.61 5.60
CA ALA A 370 -5.86 18.26 4.76
C ALA A 370 -7.16 18.22 5.56
N ALA A 371 -7.11 17.59 6.73
CA ALA A 371 -8.27 17.39 7.60
C ALA A 371 -8.79 18.72 8.18
N ILE A 372 -7.93 19.51 8.81
CA ILE A 372 -8.37 20.75 9.47
C ILE A 372 -8.79 21.86 8.50
N HIS A 373 -8.32 21.80 7.25
CA HIS A 373 -8.73 22.74 6.20
C HIS A 373 -9.90 22.21 5.36
N GLY A 374 -10.38 20.99 5.64
CA GLY A 374 -11.50 20.38 4.91
C GLY A 374 -11.24 20.30 3.41
N LEU A 375 -10.03 19.89 3.00
CA LEU A 375 -9.61 19.94 1.58
C LEU A 375 -10.35 18.92 0.72
N GLY A 376 -10.86 17.83 1.29
CA GLY A 376 -11.59 16.81 0.55
C GLY A 376 -12.33 15.83 1.44
N SER A 377 -13.11 14.94 0.81
CA SER A 377 -13.89 13.89 1.49
C SER A 377 -13.09 12.59 1.65
N SER A 378 -12.03 12.42 0.85
CA SER A 378 -11.20 11.22 0.80
C SER A 378 -9.73 11.63 0.62
N ILE A 379 -8.83 11.05 1.42
CA ILE A 379 -7.39 11.26 1.32
C ILE A 379 -6.75 9.94 0.89
N SER A 380 -6.11 9.91 -0.28
CA SER A 380 -5.39 8.78 -0.84
C SER A 380 -3.92 8.85 -0.49
N ASN A 381 -3.37 7.75 0.03
CA ASN A 381 -2.00 7.67 0.53
C ASN A 381 -1.35 6.37 0.05
N SER A 382 -0.56 6.46 -1.00
CA SER A 382 0.05 5.33 -1.67
C SER A 382 1.48 5.07 -1.19
N TYR A 383 1.70 5.12 0.11
CA TYR A 383 3.00 4.93 0.73
C TYR A 383 2.92 4.18 2.06
N GLY A 384 4.03 3.61 2.45
CA GLY A 384 4.14 2.93 3.73
C GLY A 384 5.51 2.34 4.01
N CYS A 385 5.58 1.61 5.11
CA CYS A 385 6.68 0.75 5.49
C CYS A 385 6.17 -0.32 6.46
N PHE A 386 7.02 -1.25 6.88
CA PHE A 386 6.61 -2.25 7.88
C PHE A 386 6.42 -1.60 9.26
N GLU A 387 5.36 -2.00 9.96
CA GLU A 387 5.05 -1.53 11.32
C GLU A 387 6.24 -1.71 12.27
N PHE A 388 6.96 -2.82 12.16
CA PHE A 388 8.14 -3.12 12.98
C PHE A 388 9.28 -2.09 12.82
N ASP A 389 9.43 -1.49 11.64
CA ASP A 389 10.52 -0.56 11.37
C ASP A 389 10.37 0.76 12.15
N VAL A 390 9.16 1.15 12.44
CA VAL A 390 8.79 2.45 13.01
C VAL A 390 8.68 2.38 14.54
N SER A 391 8.87 3.48 15.23
CA SER A 391 8.65 3.51 16.67
C SER A 391 7.15 3.50 17.01
N PRO A 392 6.71 2.83 18.08
CA PRO A 392 5.33 2.90 18.57
C PRO A 392 4.84 4.34 18.82
N ALA A 393 5.73 5.27 19.16
CA ALA A 393 5.38 6.68 19.30
C ALA A 393 5.03 7.33 17.96
N THR A 394 5.80 7.04 16.90
CA THR A 394 5.51 7.51 15.53
C THR A 394 4.20 6.93 15.00
N LEU A 395 3.94 5.65 15.25
CA LEU A 395 2.66 5.00 14.89
C LEU A 395 1.47 5.70 15.56
N ARG A 396 1.58 6.00 16.86
CA ARG A 396 0.52 6.75 17.57
C ARG A 396 0.35 8.17 17.07
N ALA A 397 1.42 8.83 16.62
CA ALA A 397 1.31 10.15 15.99
C ALA A 397 0.52 10.08 14.66
N TYR A 398 0.73 9.03 13.86
CA TYR A 398 -0.11 8.78 12.68
C TYR A 398 -1.56 8.53 13.07
N ASP A 399 -1.82 7.62 14.01
CA ASP A 399 -3.18 7.33 14.46
C ASP A 399 -3.88 8.56 15.04
N PHE A 400 -3.14 9.42 15.75
CA PHE A 400 -3.67 10.67 16.26
C PHE A 400 -4.19 11.59 15.14
N VAL A 401 -3.40 11.82 14.09
CA VAL A 401 -3.83 12.72 12.99
C VAL A 401 -4.93 12.09 12.13
N ILE A 402 -4.88 10.76 11.94
CA ILE A 402 -5.92 10.00 11.23
C ILE A 402 -7.24 10.02 12.02
N SER A 403 -7.18 9.88 13.36
CA SER A 403 -8.37 9.99 14.22
C SER A 403 -9.01 11.39 14.17
N VAL A 404 -8.20 12.44 14.02
CA VAL A 404 -8.71 13.80 13.79
C VAL A 404 -9.44 13.89 12.45
N ALA A 405 -8.86 13.35 11.37
CA ALA A 405 -9.52 13.31 10.05
C ALA A 405 -10.83 12.53 10.11
N ALA A 406 -10.83 11.36 10.77
CA ALA A 406 -12.02 10.54 10.96
C ALA A 406 -13.10 11.26 11.78
N ALA A 407 -12.74 12.01 12.82
CA ALA A 407 -13.68 12.82 13.60
C ALA A 407 -14.32 13.95 12.79
N LEU A 408 -13.61 14.48 11.78
CA LEU A 408 -14.11 15.49 10.85
C LEU A 408 -14.88 14.89 9.66
N GLY A 409 -15.08 13.58 9.62
CA GLY A 409 -15.84 12.91 8.57
C GLY A 409 -15.07 12.65 7.28
N ILE A 410 -13.73 12.62 7.35
CA ILE A 410 -12.85 12.42 6.19
C ILE A 410 -12.26 11.01 6.25
N SER A 411 -12.33 10.27 5.13
CA SER A 411 -11.65 8.98 5.01
C SER A 411 -10.19 9.15 4.65
N THR A 412 -9.31 8.50 5.40
CA THR A 412 -7.90 8.34 5.04
C THR A 412 -7.67 6.91 4.59
N ASN A 413 -7.32 6.73 3.31
CA ASN A 413 -7.11 5.43 2.70
C ASN A 413 -5.63 5.23 2.44
N TYR A 414 -5.11 4.07 2.80
CA TYR A 414 -3.69 3.75 2.69
C TYR A 414 -3.46 2.44 1.97
N ALA A 415 -2.44 2.42 1.12
CA ALA A 415 -1.90 1.19 0.55
C ALA A 415 -1.46 0.22 1.65
N SER A 416 -1.84 -1.05 1.53
CA SER A 416 -1.52 -2.06 2.55
C SER A 416 -0.10 -2.65 2.40
N GLY A 417 0.58 -2.37 1.29
CA GLY A 417 1.91 -2.87 0.99
C GLY A 417 1.96 -3.80 -0.22
N ASP A 418 3.17 -3.99 -0.78
CA ASP A 418 3.40 -4.66 -2.06
C ASP A 418 4.29 -5.89 -1.96
N SER A 419 4.66 -6.29 -0.78
CA SER A 419 5.61 -7.39 -0.55
C SER A 419 4.96 -8.65 0.03
N GLY A 420 3.63 -8.69 0.10
CA GLY A 420 2.92 -9.73 0.82
C GLY A 420 3.40 -9.79 2.28
N ASP A 421 3.81 -10.96 2.73
CA ASP A 421 4.46 -11.19 4.02
C ASP A 421 5.99 -11.09 3.94
N THR A 422 6.53 -10.16 3.13
CA THR A 422 7.97 -10.00 2.86
C THR A 422 8.62 -11.17 2.09
N GLY A 423 7.81 -11.94 1.37
CA GLY A 423 8.25 -13.04 0.51
C GLY A 423 7.98 -14.43 1.10
N LEU A 424 8.32 -15.44 0.31
CA LEU A 424 8.09 -16.84 0.66
C LEU A 424 8.88 -17.25 1.91
N GLY A 425 8.18 -17.74 2.92
CA GLY A 425 8.79 -18.46 4.04
C GLY A 425 8.96 -17.67 5.34
N LYS A 426 8.49 -16.43 5.44
CA LYS A 426 8.34 -15.78 6.74
C LYS A 426 7.05 -16.25 7.43
N PRO A 427 7.11 -16.58 8.73
CA PRO A 427 5.96 -17.22 9.40
C PRO A 427 4.84 -16.27 9.81
N ILE A 428 5.01 -14.96 9.70
CA ILE A 428 4.06 -13.95 10.18
C ILE A 428 3.98 -12.83 9.15
N GLY A 429 2.78 -12.50 8.68
CA GLY A 429 2.52 -11.32 7.88
C GLY A 429 2.79 -10.07 8.70
N GLU A 430 3.65 -9.20 8.20
CA GLU A 430 3.99 -7.94 8.83
C GLU A 430 3.02 -6.87 8.36
N ALA A 431 2.26 -6.29 9.30
CA ALA A 431 1.38 -5.17 9.01
C ALA A 431 2.18 -3.98 8.46
N SER A 432 1.61 -3.29 7.49
CA SER A 432 2.15 -2.02 6.98
C SER A 432 1.57 -0.84 7.73
N THR A 433 2.37 0.22 7.88
CA THR A 433 1.97 1.48 8.50
C THR A 433 2.13 2.63 7.50
N PRO A 434 1.20 3.61 7.51
CA PRO A 434 0.12 3.94 8.46
C PRO A 434 -1.23 3.22 8.25
N SER A 435 -1.30 2.24 7.32
CA SER A 435 -2.55 1.50 7.05
C SER A 435 -3.04 0.65 8.23
N ASP A 436 -2.16 0.41 9.23
CA ASP A 436 -2.43 -0.28 10.50
C ASP A 436 -3.24 0.55 11.52
N SER A 437 -3.43 1.85 11.28
CA SER A 437 -4.25 2.68 12.17
C SER A 437 -5.70 2.16 12.27
N PRO A 438 -6.29 2.05 13.47
CA PRO A 438 -7.70 1.74 13.65
C PRO A 438 -8.67 2.72 12.97
N HIS A 439 -8.20 3.91 12.64
CA HIS A 439 -8.99 4.99 12.07
C HIS A 439 -8.74 5.18 10.56
N ALA A 440 -7.85 4.38 9.96
CA ALA A 440 -7.60 4.34 8.53
C ALA A 440 -8.41 3.24 7.82
N THR A 441 -8.57 3.39 6.49
CA THR A 441 -8.96 2.29 5.62
C THR A 441 -7.73 1.73 4.93
N SER A 442 -7.44 0.46 5.14
CA SER A 442 -6.34 -0.27 4.52
C SER A 442 -6.80 -0.90 3.21
N VAL A 443 -6.12 -0.60 2.10
CA VAL A 443 -6.49 -1.04 0.75
C VAL A 443 -5.46 -2.04 0.23
N GLY A 444 -5.90 -3.28 0.04
CA GLY A 444 -5.11 -4.38 -0.51
C GLY A 444 -5.13 -4.46 -2.02
N GLY A 445 -4.42 -5.44 -2.56
CA GLY A 445 -4.28 -5.68 -3.99
C GLY A 445 -4.91 -6.99 -4.46
N THR A 446 -5.44 -6.99 -5.71
CA THR A 446 -5.90 -8.18 -6.43
C THR A 446 -5.22 -8.29 -7.79
N SER A 447 -5.10 -9.52 -8.31
CA SER A 447 -4.88 -9.76 -9.73
C SER A 447 -6.24 -9.84 -10.43
N LEU A 448 -6.40 -9.09 -11.53
CA LEU A 448 -7.68 -8.91 -12.22
C LEU A 448 -7.74 -9.75 -13.49
N GLY A 449 -8.93 -10.25 -13.85
CA GLY A 449 -9.14 -10.95 -15.12
C GLY A 449 -8.70 -12.41 -15.17
N ILE A 450 -8.52 -13.06 -14.03
CA ILE A 450 -8.13 -14.47 -13.93
C ILE A 450 -9.31 -15.37 -14.33
N PRO A 451 -9.14 -16.33 -15.28
CA PRO A 451 -10.18 -17.26 -15.67
C PRO A 451 -10.56 -18.23 -14.53
N ASP A 452 -11.86 -18.40 -14.27
CA ASP A 452 -12.37 -19.30 -13.21
C ASP A 452 -12.50 -20.79 -13.64
N GLY A 453 -12.11 -21.11 -14.86
CA GLY A 453 -12.27 -22.45 -15.44
C GLY A 453 -13.65 -22.72 -16.10
N ASN A 454 -14.62 -21.82 -15.91
CA ASN A 454 -15.95 -21.89 -16.53
C ASN A 454 -16.12 -20.85 -17.66
N GLY A 455 -15.05 -20.13 -17.98
CA GLY A 455 -15.04 -19.07 -19.00
C GLY A 455 -15.43 -17.69 -18.47
N ALA A 456 -15.74 -17.55 -17.19
CA ALA A 456 -15.84 -16.26 -16.54
C ALA A 456 -14.45 -15.75 -16.09
N THR A 457 -14.35 -14.45 -15.86
CA THR A 457 -13.16 -13.83 -15.27
C THR A 457 -13.46 -13.36 -13.85
N VAL A 458 -12.52 -13.61 -12.96
CA VAL A 458 -12.60 -13.27 -11.55
C VAL A 458 -11.38 -12.46 -11.11
N GLN A 459 -11.44 -11.90 -9.92
CA GLN A 459 -10.28 -11.38 -9.22
C GLN A 459 -9.76 -12.44 -8.25
N VAL A 460 -8.44 -12.51 -8.11
CA VAL A 460 -7.77 -13.32 -7.08
C VAL A 460 -6.92 -12.40 -6.20
N GLY A 461 -6.59 -12.82 -5.00
CA GLY A 461 -5.67 -12.06 -4.15
C GLY A 461 -4.33 -11.87 -4.86
N TRP A 462 -3.76 -10.67 -4.79
CA TRP A 462 -2.46 -10.44 -5.39
C TRP A 462 -1.37 -11.14 -4.60
N GLY A 463 -0.72 -12.06 -5.27
CA GLY A 463 0.47 -12.77 -4.85
C GLY A 463 1.01 -13.47 -6.07
N THR A 464 2.06 -12.90 -6.71
CA THR A 464 2.56 -13.36 -8.00
C THR A 464 3.96 -13.92 -7.87
N ILE A 465 4.16 -15.10 -8.40
CA ILE A 465 5.46 -15.76 -8.53
C ILE A 465 5.80 -15.91 -10.00
N GLU A 466 7.01 -15.51 -10.32
CA GLU A 466 7.66 -15.73 -11.60
C GLU A 466 8.59 -16.93 -11.48
N ASN A 467 8.42 -17.92 -12.34
CA ASN A 467 9.25 -19.12 -12.38
C ASN A 467 9.78 -19.34 -13.79
N LEU A 468 11.06 -19.10 -14.01
CA LEU A 468 11.71 -19.31 -15.29
C LEU A 468 11.86 -20.81 -15.56
N LEU A 469 11.36 -21.27 -16.68
CA LEU A 469 11.42 -22.65 -17.11
C LEU A 469 12.54 -22.85 -18.15
N ASN A 470 13.38 -23.83 -17.94
CA ASN A 470 14.45 -24.24 -18.88
C ASN A 470 15.44 -23.11 -19.26
N PHE A 471 15.80 -22.26 -18.31
CA PHE A 471 16.49 -21.01 -18.61
C PHE A 471 18.02 -21.08 -18.56
N ASP A 472 18.64 -21.77 -17.62
CA ASP A 472 20.11 -21.66 -17.46
C ASP A 472 20.85 -22.96 -17.19
N ALA A 473 20.19 -24.00 -16.87
CA ALA A 473 20.82 -25.27 -16.62
C ALA A 473 19.81 -26.38 -16.72
N VAL A 474 20.29 -27.49 -17.10
CA VAL A 474 19.55 -28.75 -16.97
C VAL A 474 19.35 -28.99 -15.47
N VAL A 475 18.27 -28.47 -14.93
CA VAL A 475 17.77 -28.89 -13.64
C VAL A 475 16.74 -29.99 -13.91
N ASP A 476 16.80 -31.05 -13.18
CA ASP A 476 15.85 -32.14 -13.25
C ASP A 476 15.05 -32.20 -11.93
N PRO A 477 13.79 -31.80 -11.92
CA PRO A 477 12.96 -31.22 -12.97
C PRO A 477 13.43 -29.82 -13.43
N PRO A 478 13.10 -29.41 -14.68
CA PRO A 478 13.54 -28.14 -15.23
C PRO A 478 12.72 -26.95 -14.70
N ALA A 479 12.50 -26.92 -13.40
CA ALA A 479 11.98 -25.75 -12.69
C ALA A 479 13.13 -24.74 -12.55
N GLY A 480 12.94 -23.55 -13.08
CA GLY A 480 13.91 -22.47 -12.98
C GLY A 480 13.94 -21.81 -11.60
N ASN A 481 14.58 -20.68 -11.52
CA ASN A 481 14.56 -19.88 -10.29
C ASN A 481 13.20 -19.20 -10.13
N ALA A 482 12.42 -19.70 -9.18
CA ALA A 482 11.17 -19.05 -8.81
C ALA A 482 11.45 -17.91 -7.83
N PHE A 483 10.86 -16.73 -8.06
CA PHE A 483 10.92 -15.60 -7.14
C PHE A 483 9.55 -14.97 -6.96
N PHE A 484 9.31 -14.45 -5.77
CA PHE A 484 8.09 -13.73 -5.44
C PHE A 484 8.21 -12.29 -5.96
N SER A 485 7.41 -11.99 -6.98
CA SER A 485 7.44 -10.69 -7.67
C SER A 485 6.79 -9.57 -6.85
N GLY A 486 5.75 -9.91 -6.13
CA GLY A 486 5.00 -9.00 -5.26
C GLY A 486 3.67 -9.57 -4.81
N GLY A 487 3.05 -8.91 -3.87
CA GLY A 487 1.75 -9.31 -3.35
C GLY A 487 1.15 -8.30 -2.41
N SER A 488 -0.17 -8.35 -2.24
CA SER A 488 -0.90 -7.51 -1.30
C SER A 488 -0.33 -7.64 0.10
N GLY A 489 0.01 -6.52 0.70
CA GLY A 489 0.36 -6.47 2.11
C GLY A 489 -0.88 -6.69 2.99
N GLY A 490 -0.64 -7.17 4.20
CA GLY A 490 -1.70 -7.45 5.16
C GLY A 490 -1.13 -7.99 6.45
N GLY A 491 -2.00 -8.44 7.32
CA GLY A 491 -1.60 -9.03 8.59
C GLY A 491 -2.24 -8.38 9.80
N GLU A 492 -1.68 -8.65 10.96
CA GLU A 492 -2.17 -8.18 12.26
C GLU A 492 -1.19 -7.18 12.87
N SER A 493 -1.66 -5.99 13.22
CA SER A 493 -0.86 -5.03 13.98
C SER A 493 -0.51 -5.59 15.35
N VAL A 494 0.75 -5.41 15.76
CA VAL A 494 1.23 -5.74 17.09
C VAL A 494 1.17 -4.53 18.04
N VAL A 495 0.90 -3.34 17.52
CA VAL A 495 0.83 -2.07 18.27
C VAL A 495 -0.61 -1.66 18.54
N PHE A 496 -1.47 -1.75 17.55
CA PHE A 496 -2.85 -1.29 17.67
C PHE A 496 -3.82 -2.42 18.03
N PRO A 497 -4.68 -2.21 19.04
CA PRO A 497 -5.71 -3.18 19.37
C PRO A 497 -6.76 -3.25 18.25
N LYS A 498 -7.49 -4.35 18.21
CA LYS A 498 -8.58 -4.56 17.28
C LYS A 498 -9.68 -3.51 17.47
N PRO A 499 -10.06 -2.73 16.43
CA PRO A 499 -11.14 -1.76 16.54
C PRO A 499 -12.51 -2.43 16.65
N PHE A 500 -13.51 -1.68 17.11
CA PHE A 500 -14.86 -2.19 17.36
C PHE A 500 -15.51 -2.85 16.14
N TYR A 501 -15.25 -2.34 14.93
CA TYR A 501 -15.83 -2.86 13.69
C TYR A 501 -15.18 -4.18 13.22
N GLN A 502 -14.03 -4.54 13.75
CA GLN A 502 -13.34 -5.82 13.50
C GLN A 502 -13.52 -6.86 14.60
N ARG A 503 -14.39 -6.61 15.59
CA ARG A 503 -14.55 -7.49 16.77
C ARG A 503 -14.82 -8.97 16.45
N ASN A 504 -15.40 -9.26 15.29
CA ASN A 504 -15.72 -10.61 14.85
C ASN A 504 -14.59 -11.27 14.04
N LEU A 505 -13.51 -10.54 13.71
CA LEU A 505 -12.38 -11.07 12.98
C LEU A 505 -11.42 -11.85 13.92
N PRO A 506 -10.57 -12.73 13.38
CA PRO A 506 -9.55 -13.44 14.17
C PRO A 506 -8.51 -12.45 14.73
N GLY A 507 -7.63 -12.95 15.62
CA GLY A 507 -6.53 -12.16 16.18
C GLY A 507 -6.95 -11.21 17.31
N ARG A 508 -5.99 -10.40 17.77
CA ARG A 508 -6.16 -9.42 18.88
C ARG A 508 -5.91 -7.99 18.45
N GLY A 509 -5.04 -7.78 17.45
CA GLY A 509 -4.68 -6.51 16.88
C GLY A 509 -5.58 -6.11 15.73
N ARG A 510 -5.38 -4.89 15.23
CA ARG A 510 -5.95 -4.37 14.00
C ARG A 510 -5.59 -5.29 12.84
N GLN A 511 -6.57 -5.77 12.09
CA GLN A 511 -6.42 -6.67 10.94
C GLN A 511 -6.40 -5.87 9.63
N GLN A 512 -5.49 -6.22 8.71
CA GLN A 512 -5.34 -5.60 7.39
C GLN A 512 -5.39 -6.66 6.27
N PRO A 513 -5.84 -6.24 5.05
CA PRO A 513 -6.52 -5.00 4.69
C PRO A 513 -8.01 -5.00 5.06
N ASP A 514 -8.73 -3.88 4.79
CA ASP A 514 -10.18 -3.80 4.92
C ASP A 514 -10.89 -4.14 3.60
N ILE A 515 -10.35 -3.65 2.49
CA ILE A 515 -10.90 -3.76 1.12
C ILE A 515 -9.74 -3.90 0.14
N SER A 516 -10.00 -4.32 -1.09
CA SER A 516 -8.98 -4.42 -2.13
C SER A 516 -9.47 -3.88 -3.48
N ALA A 517 -8.50 -3.55 -4.32
CA ALA A 517 -8.70 -3.27 -5.73
C ALA A 517 -7.52 -3.83 -6.56
N ALA A 518 -7.51 -3.61 -7.88
CA ALA A 518 -6.43 -4.07 -8.76
C ALA A 518 -5.07 -3.54 -8.29
N GLY A 519 -4.10 -4.44 -8.11
CA GLY A 519 -2.76 -4.09 -7.62
C GLY A 519 -1.64 -4.88 -8.29
N ASP A 520 -1.93 -6.02 -8.93
CA ASP A 520 -0.91 -6.82 -9.59
C ASP A 520 -0.41 -6.16 -10.88
N PRO A 521 0.89 -5.86 -11.05
CA PRO A 521 1.41 -5.25 -12.27
C PRO A 521 1.26 -6.15 -13.52
N PHE A 522 1.10 -7.46 -13.37
CA PHE A 522 0.83 -8.37 -14.50
C PHE A 522 -0.63 -8.27 -14.99
N THR A 523 -1.51 -7.69 -14.20
CA THR A 523 -2.89 -7.34 -14.55
C THR A 523 -3.17 -5.88 -14.18
N GLY A 524 -2.19 -5.00 -14.42
CA GLY A 524 -2.18 -3.61 -13.94
C GLY A 524 -2.85 -2.62 -14.87
N GLY A 525 -2.81 -1.37 -14.47
CA GLY A 525 -3.34 -0.24 -15.21
C GLY A 525 -2.30 0.47 -16.08
N VAL A 526 -2.70 1.01 -17.21
CA VAL A 526 -1.85 1.93 -17.98
C VAL A 526 -1.73 3.27 -17.26
N PHE A 527 -0.58 3.92 -17.37
CA PHE A 527 -0.40 5.28 -16.88
C PHE A 527 0.59 6.04 -17.76
N VAL A 528 0.60 7.37 -17.67
CA VAL A 528 1.45 8.26 -18.43
C VAL A 528 2.32 9.08 -17.48
N PHE A 529 3.60 9.15 -17.73
CA PHE A 529 4.54 9.89 -16.90
C PHE A 529 5.69 10.46 -17.73
N THR A 530 6.37 11.44 -17.18
CA THR A 530 7.56 12.03 -17.81
C THR A 530 8.75 11.86 -16.85
N PRO A 531 9.66 10.89 -17.10
CA PRO A 531 10.88 10.77 -16.30
C PRO A 531 11.74 12.03 -16.39
N THR A 532 12.54 12.30 -15.38
CA THR A 532 13.40 13.49 -15.34
C THR A 532 14.38 13.50 -16.50
N GLY A 533 14.23 14.48 -17.39
CA GLY A 533 15.10 14.67 -18.55
C GLY A 533 14.83 13.72 -19.73
N GLU A 534 13.77 12.95 -19.70
CA GLU A 534 13.36 12.03 -20.76
C GLU A 534 12.04 12.44 -21.40
N PRO A 535 11.70 11.92 -22.59
CA PRO A 535 10.37 12.09 -23.18
C PRO A 535 9.28 11.43 -22.33
N GLN A 536 8.05 11.98 -22.44
CA GLN A 536 6.86 11.38 -21.85
C GLN A 536 6.65 9.96 -22.35
N GLN A 537 6.29 9.07 -21.44
CA GLN A 537 6.14 7.64 -21.66
C GLN A 537 4.77 7.14 -21.18
N ILE A 538 4.33 6.01 -21.73
CA ILE A 538 3.21 5.21 -21.27
C ILE A 538 3.74 3.85 -20.83
N GLU A 539 3.25 3.35 -19.70
CA GLU A 539 3.66 2.07 -19.12
C GLU A 539 2.47 1.39 -18.43
N VAL A 540 2.66 0.14 -18.00
CA VAL A 540 1.71 -0.60 -17.16
C VAL A 540 2.28 -0.73 -15.77
N ILE A 541 1.47 -0.42 -14.77
CA ILE A 541 1.88 -0.37 -13.38
C ILE A 541 0.86 -1.07 -12.48
N GLY A 542 1.31 -1.51 -11.33
CA GLY A 542 0.52 -2.05 -10.23
C GLY A 542 1.04 -1.55 -8.89
N GLY A 543 0.83 -2.34 -7.87
CA GLY A 543 1.05 -2.00 -6.47
C GLY A 543 -0.27 -1.73 -5.78
N THR A 544 -0.28 -1.79 -4.46
CA THR A 544 -1.41 -1.28 -3.68
C THR A 544 -1.57 0.25 -3.83
N SER A 545 -0.56 0.90 -4.43
CA SER A 545 -0.64 2.27 -4.96
C SER A 545 -1.65 2.44 -6.10
N LEU A 546 -1.85 1.44 -6.95
CA LEU A 546 -2.93 1.45 -7.95
C LEU A 546 -4.29 1.25 -7.27
N SER A 547 -4.36 0.34 -6.29
CA SER A 547 -5.59 0.01 -5.57
C SER A 547 -6.14 1.19 -4.78
N THR A 548 -5.27 1.97 -4.16
CA THR A 548 -5.66 3.03 -3.20
C THR A 548 -6.37 4.21 -3.84
N PRO A 549 -5.90 4.83 -4.92
CA PRO A 549 -6.62 5.90 -5.62
C PRO A 549 -7.90 5.40 -6.28
N ILE A 550 -7.93 4.15 -6.79
CA ILE A 550 -9.17 3.53 -7.30
C ILE A 550 -10.22 3.48 -6.19
N PHE A 551 -9.86 2.94 -5.02
CA PHE A 551 -10.81 2.86 -3.90
C PHE A 551 -11.18 4.24 -3.36
N SER A 552 -10.22 5.16 -3.23
CA SER A 552 -10.46 6.53 -2.75
C SER A 552 -11.46 7.28 -3.63
N ALA A 553 -11.39 7.05 -4.94
CA ALA A 553 -12.33 7.61 -5.90
C ALA A 553 -13.70 6.93 -5.83
N ILE A 554 -13.79 5.61 -5.66
CA ILE A 554 -15.08 4.91 -5.43
C ILE A 554 -15.73 5.44 -4.14
N TRP A 555 -14.96 5.71 -3.08
CA TRP A 555 -15.49 6.29 -1.85
C TRP A 555 -15.96 7.74 -2.04
N ALA A 556 -15.31 8.52 -2.89
CA ALA A 556 -15.79 9.84 -3.28
C ALA A 556 -17.13 9.77 -4.04
N LEU A 557 -17.33 8.77 -4.93
CA LEU A 557 -18.62 8.52 -5.57
C LEU A 557 -19.71 8.14 -4.55
N ALA A 558 -19.35 7.40 -3.50
CA ALA A 558 -20.28 7.07 -2.42
C ALA A 558 -20.68 8.33 -1.61
N ASN A 559 -19.72 9.22 -1.32
CA ASN A 559 -20.00 10.51 -0.68
C ASN A 559 -20.91 11.39 -1.57
N GLN A 560 -20.68 11.42 -2.89
CA GLN A 560 -21.58 12.11 -3.84
C GLN A 560 -23.00 11.56 -3.76
N ARG A 561 -23.14 10.23 -3.75
CA ARG A 561 -24.45 9.55 -3.66
C ARG A 561 -25.18 9.85 -2.35
N ALA A 562 -24.44 9.89 -1.25
CA ALA A 562 -24.98 10.22 0.07
C ALA A 562 -25.38 11.71 0.18
N GLY A 563 -24.69 12.60 -0.54
CA GLY A 563 -24.87 14.05 -0.46
C GLY A 563 -24.22 14.68 0.78
N HIS A 564 -23.42 13.93 1.53
CA HIS A 564 -22.67 14.36 2.72
C HIS A 564 -21.44 13.46 2.93
N LEU A 565 -20.57 13.82 3.87
CA LEU A 565 -19.40 13.02 4.22
C LEU A 565 -19.81 11.71 4.91
N LEU A 566 -19.19 10.60 4.49
CA LEU A 566 -19.40 9.26 5.07
C LEU A 566 -18.31 8.86 6.08
N GLY A 567 -17.25 9.66 6.21
CA GLY A 567 -16.15 9.41 7.13
C GLY A 567 -15.22 8.26 6.68
N ASN A 568 -14.53 7.65 7.65
CA ASN A 568 -13.67 6.50 7.45
C ASN A 568 -14.47 5.32 6.86
N ALA A 569 -13.98 4.74 5.75
CA ALA A 569 -14.71 3.69 5.05
C ALA A 569 -14.68 2.33 5.76
N ALA A 570 -13.62 2.00 6.51
CA ALA A 570 -13.43 0.68 7.11
C ALA A 570 -14.60 0.22 8.02
N PRO A 571 -15.16 1.06 8.93
CA PRO A 571 -16.32 0.69 9.71
C PRO A 571 -17.58 0.43 8.87
N ALA A 572 -17.74 1.16 7.76
CA ALA A 572 -18.85 0.97 6.84
C ALA A 572 -18.72 -0.35 6.07
N ILE A 573 -17.54 -0.63 5.52
CA ILE A 573 -17.21 -1.85 4.77
C ILE A 573 -17.48 -3.09 5.62
N ALA A 574 -17.04 -3.11 6.87
CA ALA A 574 -17.24 -4.24 7.78
C ALA A 574 -18.72 -4.61 8.05
N ARG A 575 -19.66 -3.72 7.70
CA ARG A 575 -21.10 -3.92 7.86
C ARG A 575 -21.85 -4.13 6.54
N MET A 576 -21.16 -3.99 5.41
CA MET A 576 -21.80 -4.11 4.09
C MET A 576 -22.28 -5.54 3.81
N PRO A 577 -23.38 -5.69 3.08
CA PRO A 577 -23.81 -7.02 2.64
C PRO A 577 -22.87 -7.59 1.57
N PRO A 578 -22.82 -8.93 1.41
CA PRO A 578 -22.00 -9.58 0.39
C PRO A 578 -22.32 -9.17 -1.06
N SER A 579 -23.48 -8.56 -1.30
CA SER A 579 -23.82 -8.00 -2.62
C SER A 579 -23.08 -6.70 -2.91
N ALA A 580 -22.65 -5.97 -1.90
CA ALA A 580 -21.94 -4.69 -2.01
C ALA A 580 -20.42 -4.88 -2.07
N VAL A 581 -19.90 -5.84 -1.33
CA VAL A 581 -18.48 -6.19 -1.33
C VAL A 581 -18.34 -7.63 -1.79
N LEU A 582 -17.70 -7.83 -2.94
CA LEU A 582 -17.51 -9.14 -3.53
C LEU A 582 -16.31 -9.84 -2.87
N ASP A 583 -16.60 -10.96 -2.23
CA ASP A 583 -15.59 -11.83 -1.63
C ASP A 583 -14.64 -12.38 -2.70
N VAL A 584 -13.35 -12.21 -2.50
CA VAL A 584 -12.31 -12.73 -3.40
C VAL A 584 -12.00 -14.17 -3.02
N MET A 585 -12.31 -15.08 -3.93
CA MET A 585 -12.18 -16.50 -3.67
C MET A 585 -10.86 -17.06 -4.21
N PRO A 586 -10.23 -18.02 -3.52
CA PRO A 586 -9.05 -18.67 -4.01
C PRO A 586 -9.35 -19.49 -5.30
N VAL A 587 -8.42 -19.49 -6.25
CA VAL A 587 -8.45 -20.31 -7.46
C VAL A 587 -7.26 -21.24 -7.52
N SER A 588 -7.37 -22.31 -8.32
CA SER A 588 -6.30 -23.30 -8.45
C SER A 588 -6.25 -23.82 -9.89
N SER A 589 -5.05 -23.99 -10.40
CA SER A 589 -4.76 -24.62 -11.69
C SER A 589 -3.74 -25.76 -11.53
N PRO A 590 -4.03 -26.77 -10.71
CA PRO A 590 -3.05 -27.78 -10.30
C PRO A 590 -2.57 -28.71 -11.42
N THR A 591 -3.24 -28.69 -12.56
CA THR A 591 -2.87 -29.50 -13.74
C THR A 591 -2.00 -28.77 -14.76
N ASN A 592 -1.68 -27.52 -14.50
CA ASN A 592 -0.86 -26.65 -15.35
C ASN A 592 0.30 -26.06 -14.56
N PRO A 593 1.45 -25.85 -15.21
CA PRO A 593 1.84 -26.36 -16.51
C PRO A 593 2.25 -27.84 -16.48
N SER A 594 2.38 -28.48 -17.66
CA SER A 594 3.04 -29.79 -17.83
C SER A 594 4.16 -29.65 -18.87
N GLY A 595 5.16 -30.53 -18.82
CA GLY A 595 6.30 -30.45 -19.73
C GLY A 595 6.86 -31.80 -20.16
N VAL A 596 7.56 -31.78 -21.29
CA VAL A 596 8.38 -32.90 -21.78
C VAL A 596 9.75 -32.34 -22.13
N VAL A 597 10.78 -32.86 -21.51
CA VAL A 597 12.18 -32.50 -21.76
C VAL A 597 12.87 -33.63 -22.52
N VAL A 598 13.59 -33.28 -23.58
CA VAL A 598 14.35 -34.23 -24.41
C VAL A 598 15.83 -33.88 -24.30
N ASP A 599 16.61 -34.78 -23.76
CA ASP A 599 18.07 -34.68 -23.65
C ASP A 599 18.78 -35.87 -24.35
N ALA A 600 20.09 -35.96 -24.15
CA ALA A 600 20.90 -37.05 -24.71
C ALA A 600 20.52 -38.45 -24.19
N ASN A 601 19.81 -38.55 -23.06
CA ASN A 601 19.40 -39.81 -22.42
C ASN A 601 17.99 -40.24 -22.79
N GLY A 602 17.21 -39.36 -23.44
CA GLY A 602 15.85 -39.65 -23.86
C GLY A 602 14.86 -38.54 -23.58
N SER A 603 13.59 -38.93 -23.36
CA SER A 603 12.48 -38.00 -23.12
C SER A 603 11.90 -38.24 -21.73
N THR A 604 11.81 -37.19 -20.93
CA THR A 604 11.21 -37.21 -19.59
C THR A 604 9.98 -36.29 -19.55
N ALA A 605 8.86 -36.82 -19.05
CA ALA A 605 7.63 -36.05 -18.86
C ALA A 605 7.54 -35.53 -17.41
N TYR A 606 7.11 -34.29 -17.25
CA TYR A 606 6.95 -33.61 -15.98
C TYR A 606 5.49 -33.16 -15.80
N SER A 607 4.98 -33.32 -14.60
CA SER A 607 3.68 -32.78 -14.16
C SER A 607 3.80 -31.35 -13.64
N ALA A 608 2.67 -30.72 -13.38
CA ALA A 608 2.65 -29.40 -12.70
C ALA A 608 3.37 -29.44 -11.33
N ALA A 609 3.23 -30.53 -10.58
CA ALA A 609 3.91 -30.68 -9.29
C ALA A 609 5.44 -30.71 -9.41
N ASP A 610 5.96 -31.18 -10.56
CA ASP A 610 7.41 -31.21 -10.80
C ASP A 610 7.96 -29.87 -11.30
N LEU A 611 7.13 -29.09 -12.01
CA LEU A 611 7.54 -27.83 -12.64
C LEU A 611 7.35 -26.61 -11.74
N LEU A 612 6.39 -26.64 -10.82
CA LEU A 612 6.11 -25.55 -9.90
C LEU A 612 7.09 -25.59 -8.71
N SER A 613 7.39 -24.42 -8.18
CA SER A 613 8.18 -24.34 -6.95
C SER A 613 7.56 -25.17 -5.83
N PRO A 614 8.35 -25.91 -5.03
CA PRO A 614 7.84 -26.66 -3.87
C PRO A 614 7.01 -25.81 -2.90
N ALA A 615 7.30 -24.53 -2.80
CA ALA A 615 6.52 -23.58 -2.00
C ALA A 615 5.08 -23.37 -2.50
N LEU A 616 4.80 -23.70 -3.78
CA LEU A 616 3.49 -23.52 -4.43
C LEU A 616 2.62 -24.79 -4.43
N GLN A 617 3.22 -25.97 -4.29
CA GLN A 617 2.54 -27.26 -4.51
C GLN A 617 1.32 -27.52 -3.63
N THR A 618 1.26 -26.90 -2.46
CA THR A 618 0.15 -27.04 -1.51
C THR A 618 -0.79 -25.85 -1.49
N ARG A 619 -0.56 -24.85 -2.34
CA ARG A 619 -1.29 -23.58 -2.33
C ARG A 619 -2.34 -23.52 -3.43
N THR A 620 -3.38 -22.77 -3.21
CA THR A 620 -4.39 -22.46 -4.21
C THR A 620 -3.92 -21.28 -5.03
N PHE A 621 -3.83 -21.45 -6.35
CA PHE A 621 -3.33 -20.44 -7.29
C PHE A 621 -3.75 -20.76 -8.72
N TYR A 622 -3.64 -19.78 -9.60
CA TYR A 622 -3.78 -19.92 -11.05
C TYR A 622 -2.39 -19.78 -11.70
N SER A 623 -2.02 -20.76 -12.54
CA SER A 623 -0.73 -20.78 -13.23
C SER A 623 -0.91 -20.60 -14.73
N ALA A 624 -0.04 -19.80 -15.35
CA ALA A 624 -0.05 -19.53 -16.78
C ALA A 624 1.36 -19.38 -17.34
N LEU A 625 1.59 -19.96 -18.53
CA LEU A 625 2.85 -19.83 -19.26
C LEU A 625 2.90 -18.48 -19.98
N CYS A 626 4.02 -17.78 -19.84
CA CYS A 626 4.34 -16.57 -20.57
C CYS A 626 5.56 -16.82 -21.46
N SER A 627 5.45 -16.59 -22.76
CA SER A 627 6.52 -16.77 -23.74
C SER A 627 7.02 -15.42 -24.25
N PHE A 628 8.34 -15.30 -24.36
CA PHE A 628 9.03 -14.15 -24.95
C PHE A 628 9.98 -14.64 -26.06
N ASP A 629 10.24 -13.82 -27.06
CA ASP A 629 11.19 -14.09 -28.14
C ASP A 629 10.97 -15.48 -28.82
N ASP A 630 9.80 -15.74 -29.34
CA ASP A 630 9.45 -17.00 -30.01
C ASP A 630 9.75 -18.25 -29.16
N ALA A 631 9.42 -18.18 -27.87
CA ALA A 631 9.67 -19.22 -26.87
C ALA A 631 11.16 -19.44 -26.49
N ALA A 632 12.06 -18.51 -26.86
CA ALA A 632 13.42 -18.54 -26.34
C ALA A 632 13.47 -18.35 -24.82
N PHE A 633 12.46 -17.66 -24.28
CA PHE A 633 12.22 -17.45 -22.86
C PHE A 633 10.81 -17.90 -22.50
N LEU A 634 10.70 -18.86 -21.62
CA LEU A 634 9.43 -19.33 -21.10
C LEU A 634 9.40 -19.19 -19.58
N MET A 635 8.34 -18.59 -19.10
CA MET A 635 8.12 -18.35 -17.68
C MET A 635 6.75 -18.90 -17.29
N ASP A 636 6.64 -19.49 -16.12
CA ASP A 636 5.37 -19.75 -15.46
C ASP A 636 5.06 -18.60 -14.50
N LEU A 637 3.92 -17.96 -14.70
CA LEU A 637 3.36 -16.95 -13.81
C LEU A 637 2.31 -17.63 -12.94
N SER A 638 2.51 -17.62 -11.65
CA SER A 638 1.54 -18.13 -10.68
C SER A 638 0.89 -16.97 -9.94
N PHE A 639 -0.43 -16.81 -10.12
CA PHE A 639 -1.26 -15.76 -9.52
C PHE A 639 -2.05 -16.31 -8.33
N GLY A 640 -2.42 -15.43 -7.40
CA GLY A 640 -3.17 -15.81 -6.21
C GLY A 640 -2.37 -16.69 -5.25
N THR A 641 -1.05 -16.59 -5.30
CA THR A 641 -0.16 -17.38 -4.46
C THR A 641 -0.11 -16.77 -3.07
N ASP A 642 -0.55 -17.53 -2.09
CA ASP A 642 -0.41 -17.16 -0.71
C ASP A 642 1.02 -17.34 -0.21
N THR A 643 1.32 -16.60 0.84
CA THR A 643 2.50 -16.77 1.68
C THR A 643 2.07 -17.20 3.08
N SER A 644 2.41 -16.50 4.15
CA SER A 644 1.70 -16.64 5.43
C SER A 644 0.37 -15.87 5.43
N LEU A 645 0.19 -14.91 4.50
CA LEU A 645 -1.10 -14.31 4.18
C LEU A 645 -1.85 -15.25 3.23
N MET A 646 -3.15 -15.45 3.46
CA MET A 646 -3.92 -16.46 2.75
C MET A 646 -5.30 -15.94 2.37
N VAL A 647 -5.65 -16.09 1.09
CA VAL A 647 -7.02 -15.86 0.63
C VAL A 647 -7.95 -16.96 1.16
N THR A 648 -9.05 -16.55 1.79
CA THR A 648 -10.06 -17.47 2.32
C THR A 648 -11.45 -16.89 2.09
N LYS A 649 -12.48 -17.71 2.26
CA LYS A 649 -13.86 -17.24 2.21
C LYS A 649 -14.17 -16.27 3.34
N GLY A 650 -14.77 -15.14 3.01
CA GLY A 650 -15.07 -14.05 3.93
C GLY A 650 -13.86 -13.13 4.09
N TRP A 651 -13.73 -12.48 5.24
CA TRP A 651 -12.55 -11.64 5.45
C TRP A 651 -11.26 -12.47 5.47
N ASP A 652 -10.25 -11.99 4.77
CA ASP A 652 -8.89 -12.55 4.79
C ASP A 652 -7.82 -11.44 4.84
N ASN A 653 -6.58 -11.83 5.12
CA ASN A 653 -5.47 -10.91 5.29
C ASN A 653 -4.69 -10.58 3.98
N VAL A 654 -5.27 -10.88 2.82
CA VAL A 654 -4.78 -10.50 1.48
C VAL A 654 -5.71 -9.47 0.86
N THR A 655 -7.02 -9.70 0.93
CA THR A 655 -8.04 -8.91 0.21
C THR A 655 -9.06 -8.24 1.13
N GLY A 656 -8.93 -8.40 2.44
CA GLY A 656 -9.89 -7.86 3.40
C GLY A 656 -11.27 -8.49 3.24
N PHE A 657 -12.32 -7.67 3.22
CA PHE A 657 -13.68 -8.14 2.95
C PHE A 657 -13.94 -8.45 1.46
N GLY A 658 -13.00 -8.09 0.55
CA GLY A 658 -13.11 -8.30 -0.88
C GLY A 658 -12.99 -7.00 -1.69
N THR A 659 -13.72 -6.87 -2.79
CA THR A 659 -13.65 -5.73 -3.72
C THR A 659 -15.01 -5.02 -3.84
N PRO A 660 -15.04 -3.68 -4.12
CA PRO A 660 -16.28 -2.93 -4.27
C PRO A 660 -17.11 -3.41 -5.47
N ASN A 661 -18.42 -3.58 -5.31
CA ASN A 661 -19.34 -3.98 -6.37
C ASN A 661 -20.16 -2.79 -6.90
N GLY A 662 -19.50 -1.86 -7.58
CA GLY A 662 -20.14 -0.77 -8.33
C GLY A 662 -21.27 -0.07 -7.58
N LEU A 663 -22.44 -0.05 -8.22
CA LEU A 663 -23.60 0.66 -7.67
C LEU A 663 -24.08 0.08 -6.34
N GLU A 664 -24.01 -1.24 -6.17
CA GLU A 664 -24.43 -1.92 -4.93
C GLU A 664 -23.56 -1.49 -3.74
N PHE A 665 -22.25 -1.28 -3.96
CA PHE A 665 -21.34 -0.75 -2.94
C PHE A 665 -21.70 0.70 -2.57
N ILE A 666 -21.86 1.55 -3.58
CA ILE A 666 -22.17 2.97 -3.40
C ILE A 666 -23.53 3.18 -2.69
N GLU A 667 -24.54 2.42 -3.09
CA GLU A 667 -25.86 2.46 -2.44
C GLU A 667 -25.80 1.93 -1.00
N ALA A 668 -25.06 0.86 -0.74
CA ALA A 668 -24.90 0.32 0.61
C ALA A 668 -24.15 1.29 1.52
N ALA A 669 -23.15 2.00 1.01
CA ALA A 669 -22.45 3.05 1.76
C ALA A 669 -23.38 4.21 2.11
N ALA A 670 -24.15 4.70 1.14
CA ALA A 670 -25.10 5.81 1.34
C ALA A 670 -26.31 5.43 2.21
N ALA A 671 -26.74 4.17 2.20
CA ALA A 671 -27.94 3.72 2.93
C ALA A 671 -27.72 3.51 4.44
N GLN A 672 -26.50 3.57 4.95
CA GLN A 672 -26.23 3.32 6.38
C GLN A 672 -26.97 4.29 7.33
N GLU A 673 -27.40 5.45 6.85
CA GLU A 673 -28.20 6.41 7.63
C GLU A 673 -29.70 6.09 7.75
N HIS A 674 -30.28 5.36 6.79
CA HIS A 674 -31.73 5.20 6.73
C HIS A 674 -32.34 4.21 7.73
N ASN A 675 -31.50 3.50 8.50
CA ASN A 675 -31.99 2.52 9.47
C ASN A 675 -32.46 3.10 10.82
N HIS A 676 -32.38 4.43 11.02
CA HIS A 676 -32.83 5.10 12.25
C HIS A 676 -34.27 5.64 12.21
N ILE A 677 -34.98 5.54 11.06
CA ILE A 677 -36.33 6.12 10.90
C ILE A 677 -37.40 5.01 10.75
N ARG A 678 -37.19 3.84 11.34
CA ARG A 678 -38.25 2.83 11.42
C ARG A 678 -38.47 2.30 12.82
#